data_6c715305ff4f82cd9571d5abc1ef8560
#
_entry.id   6c715305ff4f82cd9571d5abc1ef8560
#
_cell.length_a   1.000
_cell.length_b   1.000
_cell.length_c   1.000
_cell.angle_alpha   90.00
_cell.angle_beta   90.00
_cell.angle_gamma   90.00
#
_symmetry.space_group_name_H-M   'P 1'
#
loop_
_entity.id
_entity.type
_entity.pdbx_description
1 polymer ?
#
loop_
_entity_poly.entity_id
_entity_poly.type
_entity_poly.pdbx_seq_one_letter_code
_entity_poly.pdbx_strand_id
1 'polypeptide(L)'
;MHRAGADISVKIDGNLDEPIWSDRQKRGNMVVIEPDTLADPVNETETYFFYTDNGLYVGVVSHQDPDTLLARLSSRDKFIRRDGISFTLDPSGEGLYGYWFSVNLGGTLQDGTVIPERQFSNQWDGAWYGASAETDTGWTAEMFIPWSIMTMPDIDTSTRKMGYYLSRSVAELGERWSHPGLPRTRSTFMSALQPIEFENVTPKKQLTFYPYASSAYNRNAANSPDAYKSGFDIFWRPLSNLQLTATVNPDFGNVESDRVDVNLSSFESFFSEKRAFFLEGQEIFNTSPRARQQMGGGTPTSLIYTRRIGSSPRDTGIADLELPLVVKNQPSELYGAAKITGQNGNWRYGLLAAFEEDTKLDGLINGTPFQATQDGRDYAAGRFLYEDTSTGARRSVGWLTTHAAHPQYDATVHGLDTHYLSRNGKWQADAQLIASDVDDVTGQGGFVDISYTPKRGRKHSLAFDYFDDKVDINDFGFFRRNDIKGGRYKYGRTDSNIPGLQERRTNLRIVEEYNRDGQRTRSGIFANQDRVFDSNNSVFYELNYFPKRWEDRNSEGNGDYRVEGRWQTGAFFETDESRPLSVGIGAFYTGEHIGGRTLEYSVETAWRPNDRFSLIVDLGYEDKKGWVLHQSNREFGAYDAEFWRPQIEMDFFLSARQQFRITAQWAGIKADERERLDVPLGDGSLQTLNLAAGASDRDFTISRVTFQARYRWELAPLSDLFIVYTRGSDVDSMPDEDFGELLSDAWTDALIDIFVIKLRYRLGG
;
A
#
# COMPACT_ATOMS: atom_id res chain seq x y z
N MET A 1 -24.15 9.83 -25.71
CA MET A 1 -24.67 9.62 -24.33
C MET A 1 -25.91 10.52 -24.13
N HIS A 2 -26.92 10.08 -23.33
CA HIS A 2 -28.08 10.92 -23.08
C HIS A 2 -27.74 12.01 -22.06
N ARG A 3 -27.96 13.28 -22.45
CA ARG A 3 -27.88 14.42 -21.54
C ARG A 3 -29.27 14.70 -21.00
N ALA A 4 -29.40 14.65 -19.68
CA ALA A 4 -30.64 14.98 -19.01
C ALA A 4 -30.76 16.49 -18.74
N GLY A 5 -31.98 17.01 -18.63
CA GLY A 5 -32.22 18.43 -18.33
C GLY A 5 -31.67 18.81 -16.93
N ALA A 6 -31.42 20.10 -16.74
CA ALA A 6 -30.86 20.61 -15.47
C ALA A 6 -31.80 20.45 -14.26
N ASP A 7 -33.10 20.24 -14.47
CA ASP A 7 -34.13 20.17 -13.45
C ASP A 7 -34.37 18.76 -12.91
N ILE A 8 -33.55 17.77 -13.34
CA ILE A 8 -33.72 16.40 -12.89
C ILE A 8 -33.10 16.24 -11.50
N SER A 9 -33.95 15.87 -10.55
CA SER A 9 -33.53 15.46 -9.21
C SER A 9 -33.61 13.92 -9.12
N VAL A 10 -32.48 13.29 -8.89
CA VAL A 10 -32.36 11.86 -8.61
C VAL A 10 -31.85 11.72 -7.21
N LYS A 11 -32.51 10.90 -6.42
CA LYS A 11 -32.11 10.57 -5.05
C LYS A 11 -31.25 9.33 -5.11
N ILE A 12 -29.98 9.45 -4.76
CA ILE A 12 -29.07 8.30 -4.73
C ILE A 12 -29.37 7.46 -3.47
N ASP A 13 -30.31 6.54 -3.59
CA ASP A 13 -30.71 5.63 -2.50
C ASP A 13 -30.61 4.15 -2.90
N GLY A 14 -30.19 3.87 -4.12
CA GLY A 14 -30.00 2.53 -4.65
C GLY A 14 -31.23 1.97 -5.40
N ASN A 15 -32.38 2.66 -5.35
CA ASN A 15 -33.56 2.27 -6.12
C ASN A 15 -33.56 3.02 -7.46
N LEU A 16 -33.79 2.29 -8.55
CA LEU A 16 -33.90 2.87 -9.90
C LEU A 16 -35.36 3.12 -10.26
N ASP A 17 -36.10 3.84 -9.40
CA ASP A 17 -37.55 4.06 -9.52
C ASP A 17 -37.90 5.41 -10.15
N GLU A 18 -36.94 6.32 -10.33
CA GLU A 18 -37.22 7.56 -11.04
C GLU A 18 -37.45 7.32 -12.54
N PRO A 19 -38.39 8.08 -13.16
CA PRO A 19 -38.75 7.90 -14.57
C PRO A 19 -37.59 8.00 -15.55
N ILE A 20 -36.51 8.71 -15.16
CA ILE A 20 -35.33 8.85 -15.99
C ILE A 20 -34.66 7.50 -16.28
N TRP A 21 -34.72 6.54 -15.37
CA TRP A 21 -34.11 5.24 -15.55
C TRP A 21 -34.89 4.34 -16.53
N SER A 22 -36.22 4.41 -16.54
CA SER A 22 -37.08 3.57 -17.37
C SER A 22 -36.96 3.82 -18.88
N ASP A 23 -36.58 5.04 -19.27
CA ASP A 23 -36.42 5.46 -20.68
C ASP A 23 -34.99 5.22 -21.21
N ARG A 24 -34.10 4.52 -20.50
CA ARG A 24 -32.70 4.38 -20.89
C ARG A 24 -32.44 3.11 -21.67
N GLN A 25 -31.52 3.23 -22.61
CA GLN A 25 -31.04 2.08 -23.35
C GLN A 25 -30.09 1.26 -22.47
N LYS A 26 -30.42 -0.01 -22.31
CA LYS A 26 -29.53 -1.00 -21.71
C LYS A 26 -28.20 -1.06 -22.46
N ARG A 27 -27.09 -1.08 -21.75
CA ARG A 27 -25.76 -1.07 -22.31
C ARG A 27 -24.92 -2.24 -21.80
N GLY A 28 -24.14 -2.79 -22.74
CA GLY A 28 -23.04 -3.72 -22.49
C GLY A 28 -23.49 -5.12 -22.06
N ASN A 29 -22.95 -6.13 -22.73
CA ASN A 29 -23.03 -7.51 -22.25
C ASN A 29 -21.73 -7.79 -21.48
N MET A 30 -21.86 -8.19 -20.23
CA MET A 30 -20.71 -8.62 -19.42
C MET A 30 -20.24 -10.00 -19.85
N VAL A 31 -18.98 -10.29 -19.58
CA VAL A 31 -18.37 -11.62 -19.69
C VAL A 31 -17.59 -11.93 -18.43
N VAL A 32 -17.42 -13.19 -18.09
CA VAL A 32 -16.64 -13.66 -16.95
C VAL A 32 -15.16 -13.38 -17.19
N ILE A 33 -14.53 -12.63 -16.31
CA ILE A 33 -13.10 -12.25 -16.40
C ILE A 33 -12.23 -12.81 -15.27
N GLU A 34 -12.84 -13.20 -14.17
CA GLU A 34 -12.26 -13.94 -13.07
C GLU A 34 -13.25 -15.06 -12.71
N PRO A 35 -12.89 -16.32 -12.93
CA PRO A 35 -11.71 -16.83 -13.66
C PRO A 35 -11.69 -16.38 -15.12
N ASP A 36 -10.50 -16.31 -15.75
CA ASP A 36 -10.32 -15.81 -17.11
C ASP A 36 -10.87 -16.78 -18.18
N THR A 37 -12.19 -16.85 -18.27
CA THR A 37 -12.89 -17.71 -19.24
C THR A 37 -13.42 -16.94 -20.44
N LEU A 38 -13.86 -15.69 -20.24
CA LEU A 38 -14.66 -14.90 -21.16
C LEU A 38 -15.98 -15.58 -21.56
N ALA A 39 -16.48 -16.47 -20.71
CA ALA A 39 -17.78 -17.08 -20.86
C ALA A 39 -18.92 -16.08 -20.61
N ASP A 40 -20.11 -16.39 -21.09
CA ASP A 40 -21.31 -15.66 -20.74
C ASP A 40 -21.62 -15.89 -19.24
N PRO A 41 -21.98 -14.84 -18.48
CA PRO A 41 -22.36 -14.96 -17.08
C PRO A 41 -23.66 -15.74 -16.93
N VAL A 42 -23.81 -16.42 -15.78
CA VAL A 42 -25.03 -17.19 -15.46
C VAL A 42 -26.24 -16.31 -15.18
N ASN A 43 -26.01 -15.07 -14.76
CA ASN A 43 -27.06 -14.10 -14.45
C ASN A 43 -26.87 -12.81 -15.25
N GLU A 44 -27.96 -12.16 -15.59
CA GLU A 44 -27.95 -10.92 -16.34
C GLU A 44 -27.55 -9.73 -15.43
N THR A 45 -26.86 -8.75 -16.05
CA THR A 45 -26.58 -7.43 -15.45
C THR A 45 -26.98 -6.36 -16.45
N GLU A 46 -27.84 -5.47 -16.02
CA GLU A 46 -28.29 -4.36 -16.85
C GLU A 46 -27.67 -3.07 -16.37
N THR A 47 -27.16 -2.26 -17.31
CA THR A 47 -26.50 -1.00 -16.99
C THR A 47 -27.12 0.15 -17.75
N TYR A 48 -27.31 1.25 -17.05
CA TYR A 48 -27.95 2.47 -17.53
C TYR A 48 -27.09 3.67 -17.21
N PHE A 49 -26.94 4.58 -18.17
CA PHE A 49 -26.15 5.79 -18.00
C PHE A 49 -26.93 7.02 -18.51
N PHE A 50 -26.84 8.09 -17.77
CA PHE A 50 -27.13 9.45 -18.25
C PHE A 50 -26.21 10.46 -17.54
N TYR A 51 -26.18 11.69 -18.02
CA TYR A 51 -25.38 12.74 -17.41
C TYR A 51 -26.11 14.08 -17.41
N THR A 52 -25.66 14.94 -16.52
CA THR A 52 -26.07 16.33 -16.39
C THR A 52 -24.84 17.22 -16.47
N ASP A 53 -25.04 18.54 -16.36
CA ASP A 53 -23.95 19.52 -16.25
C ASP A 53 -23.13 19.33 -14.96
N ASN A 54 -23.63 18.57 -13.98
CA ASN A 54 -23.00 18.38 -12.68
C ASN A 54 -22.21 17.07 -12.58
N GLY A 55 -22.60 16.02 -13.31
CA GLY A 55 -21.96 14.72 -13.17
C GLY A 55 -22.60 13.62 -14.00
N LEU A 56 -21.99 12.44 -13.89
CA LEU A 56 -22.44 11.20 -14.50
C LEU A 56 -23.27 10.39 -13.50
N TYR A 57 -24.38 9.85 -13.97
CA TYR A 57 -25.23 8.91 -13.26
C TYR A 57 -25.07 7.52 -13.87
N VAL A 58 -24.86 6.53 -13.00
CA VAL A 58 -24.73 5.11 -13.35
C VAL A 58 -25.75 4.30 -12.54
N GLY A 59 -26.65 3.63 -13.23
CA GLY A 59 -27.64 2.71 -12.64
C GLY A 59 -27.34 1.28 -13.10
N VAL A 60 -27.41 0.33 -12.17
CA VAL A 60 -27.16 -1.09 -12.46
C VAL A 60 -28.23 -1.94 -11.82
N VAL A 61 -28.83 -2.86 -12.60
CA VAL A 61 -29.71 -3.94 -12.11
C VAL A 61 -28.93 -5.24 -12.19
N SER A 62 -28.76 -5.90 -11.07
CA SER A 62 -28.00 -7.14 -10.91
C SER A 62 -28.94 -8.29 -10.58
N HIS A 63 -29.32 -9.09 -11.58
CA HIS A 63 -30.13 -10.30 -11.34
C HIS A 63 -29.27 -11.34 -10.61
N GLN A 64 -29.80 -11.88 -9.52
CA GLN A 64 -29.16 -12.92 -8.68
C GLN A 64 -30.20 -13.47 -7.72
N ASP A 65 -30.08 -14.75 -7.38
CA ASP A 65 -30.92 -15.35 -6.36
C ASP A 65 -30.70 -14.61 -5.01
N PRO A 66 -31.76 -14.04 -4.40
CA PRO A 66 -31.66 -13.30 -3.14
C PRO A 66 -31.01 -14.08 -1.99
N ASP A 67 -31.15 -15.39 -1.94
CA ASP A 67 -30.52 -16.25 -0.94
C ASP A 67 -28.98 -16.36 -1.07
N THR A 68 -28.43 -15.88 -2.17
CA THR A 68 -26.99 -15.92 -2.47
C THR A 68 -26.29 -14.57 -2.33
N LEU A 69 -27.01 -13.54 -1.95
CA LEU A 69 -26.50 -12.19 -1.80
C LEU A 69 -25.59 -12.06 -0.57
N LEU A 70 -24.46 -11.36 -0.75
CA LEU A 70 -23.51 -11.02 0.32
C LEU A 70 -23.35 -9.49 0.44
N ALA A 71 -24.02 -8.91 1.43
CA ALA A 71 -24.09 -7.48 1.70
C ALA A 71 -23.09 -6.99 2.77
N ARG A 72 -22.01 -7.71 2.98
CA ARG A 72 -21.03 -7.46 4.06
C ARG A 72 -20.50 -6.05 4.08
N LEU A 73 -20.59 -5.39 5.23
CA LEU A 73 -20.03 -4.06 5.45
C LEU A 73 -18.52 -4.12 5.73
N SER A 74 -17.81 -3.08 5.35
CA SER A 74 -16.41 -2.85 5.68
C SER A 74 -16.13 -1.36 5.85
N SER A 75 -14.93 -0.99 6.31
CA SER A 75 -14.45 0.38 6.13
C SER A 75 -14.41 0.71 4.64
N ARG A 76 -14.46 2.02 4.32
CA ARG A 76 -14.17 2.50 2.96
C ARG A 76 -12.83 1.92 2.50
N ASP A 77 -12.74 1.55 1.24
CA ASP A 77 -11.56 1.03 0.54
C ASP A 77 -10.98 -0.29 1.06
N LYS A 78 -11.62 -0.94 2.04
CA LYS A 78 -11.25 -2.30 2.45
C LYS A 78 -11.87 -3.33 1.49
N PHE A 79 -11.01 -4.15 0.87
CA PHE A 79 -11.43 -5.25 0.00
C PHE A 79 -11.76 -6.48 0.85
N ILE A 80 -13.00 -6.92 0.77
CA ILE A 80 -13.48 -8.19 1.33
C ILE A 80 -14.38 -8.87 0.29
N ARG A 81 -14.60 -10.18 0.42
CA ARG A 81 -15.47 -10.92 -0.49
C ARG A 81 -16.92 -10.57 -0.24
N ARG A 82 -17.55 -9.93 -1.22
CA ARG A 82 -18.97 -9.48 -1.20
C ARG A 82 -19.42 -9.11 -2.62
N ASP A 83 -20.73 -8.97 -2.80
CA ASP A 83 -21.31 -8.48 -4.04
C ASP A 83 -21.04 -6.97 -4.21
N GLY A 84 -20.76 -6.56 -5.44
CA GLY A 84 -20.47 -5.16 -5.72
C GLY A 84 -20.34 -4.84 -7.20
N ILE A 85 -20.52 -3.56 -7.51
CA ILE A 85 -20.33 -2.97 -8.84
C ILE A 85 -19.16 -1.99 -8.77
N SER A 86 -18.25 -2.10 -9.74
CA SER A 86 -17.16 -1.14 -9.90
C SER A 86 -17.22 -0.50 -11.28
N PHE A 87 -17.16 0.81 -11.33
CA PHE A 87 -17.13 1.63 -12.55
C PHE A 87 -15.80 2.36 -12.63
N THR A 88 -15.10 2.24 -13.75
CA THR A 88 -13.87 3.00 -14.03
C THR A 88 -14.11 3.96 -15.16
N LEU A 89 -13.65 5.19 -15.01
CA LEU A 89 -13.75 6.24 -16.02
C LEU A 89 -12.36 6.84 -16.29
N ASP A 90 -11.97 6.86 -17.55
CA ASP A 90 -10.85 7.65 -18.07
C ASP A 90 -11.39 8.95 -18.66
N PRO A 91 -11.27 10.09 -17.97
CA PRO A 91 -11.81 11.37 -18.44
C PRO A 91 -11.00 11.97 -19.59
N SER A 92 -9.82 11.46 -19.88
CA SER A 92 -9.00 11.87 -21.02
C SER A 92 -9.37 11.14 -22.30
N GLY A 93 -9.83 9.88 -22.19
CA GLY A 93 -10.04 8.98 -23.33
C GLY A 93 -8.75 8.51 -24.01
N GLU A 94 -7.59 8.77 -23.39
CA GLU A 94 -6.26 8.48 -23.93
C GLU A 94 -5.61 7.26 -23.25
N GLY A 95 -6.23 6.71 -22.20
CA GLY A 95 -5.72 5.58 -21.45
C GLY A 95 -4.55 5.91 -20.52
N LEU A 96 -4.39 7.18 -20.14
CA LEU A 96 -3.24 7.66 -19.34
C LEU A 96 -3.50 7.67 -17.85
N TYR A 97 -4.73 7.90 -17.43
CA TYR A 97 -5.16 7.83 -16.04
C TYR A 97 -6.68 7.71 -15.97
N GLY A 98 -7.15 7.14 -14.88
CA GLY A 98 -8.59 7.02 -14.65
C GLY A 98 -8.92 7.01 -13.17
N TYR A 99 -10.20 7.12 -12.90
CA TYR A 99 -10.81 7.01 -11.57
C TYR A 99 -11.71 5.80 -11.56
N TRP A 100 -11.70 5.06 -10.46
CA TRP A 100 -12.62 3.94 -10.28
C TRP A 100 -13.45 4.17 -9.02
N PHE A 101 -14.71 3.77 -9.10
CA PHE A 101 -15.74 3.94 -8.08
C PHE A 101 -16.43 2.60 -7.89
N SER A 102 -16.70 2.19 -6.67
CA SER A 102 -17.38 0.93 -6.39
C SER A 102 -18.44 1.11 -5.31
N VAL A 103 -19.64 0.62 -5.59
CA VAL A 103 -20.72 0.45 -4.63
C VAL A 103 -20.86 -1.03 -4.35
N ASN A 104 -20.77 -1.40 -3.08
CA ASN A 104 -20.98 -2.77 -2.65
C ASN A 104 -22.42 -2.93 -2.16
N LEU A 105 -22.96 -4.12 -2.31
CA LEU A 105 -24.26 -4.45 -1.70
C LEU A 105 -24.15 -4.25 -0.16
N GLY A 106 -25.02 -3.50 0.43
CA GLY A 106 -24.89 -2.99 1.80
C GLY A 106 -24.44 -1.52 1.88
N GLY A 107 -24.05 -0.90 0.74
CA GLY A 107 -23.84 0.54 0.61
C GLY A 107 -22.44 1.04 1.01
N THR A 108 -21.46 0.15 1.26
CA THR A 108 -20.06 0.60 1.44
C THR A 108 -19.48 1.07 0.11
N LEU A 109 -18.82 2.23 0.14
CA LEU A 109 -18.15 2.81 -1.01
C LEU A 109 -16.67 2.48 -1.04
N GLN A 110 -16.10 2.38 -2.25
CA GLN A 110 -14.67 2.29 -2.50
C GLN A 110 -14.35 3.13 -3.74
N ASP A 111 -13.20 3.76 -3.76
CA ASP A 111 -12.76 4.53 -4.91
C ASP A 111 -11.23 4.62 -4.98
N GLY A 112 -10.75 5.28 -6.02
CA GLY A 112 -9.32 5.45 -6.21
C GLY A 112 -8.97 5.83 -7.63
N THR A 113 -7.68 5.74 -7.93
CA THR A 113 -7.11 6.03 -9.24
C THR A 113 -6.53 4.79 -9.90
N VAL A 114 -6.40 4.84 -11.22
CA VAL A 114 -5.71 3.83 -12.00
C VAL A 114 -4.83 4.51 -13.04
N ILE A 115 -3.58 4.08 -13.13
CA ILE A 115 -2.63 4.52 -14.15
C ILE A 115 -2.19 3.34 -15.02
N PRO A 116 -1.66 3.57 -16.21
CA PRO A 116 -1.37 2.51 -17.18
C PRO A 116 -0.44 1.41 -16.64
N GLU A 117 -0.78 0.13 -16.95
CA GLU A 117 -2.08 -0.24 -17.53
C GLU A 117 -3.08 -0.64 -16.45
N ARG A 118 -2.60 -1.27 -15.36
CA ARG A 118 -3.42 -1.84 -14.27
C ARG A 118 -2.85 -1.49 -12.90
N GLN A 119 -2.32 -0.29 -12.76
CA GLN A 119 -1.78 0.16 -11.49
C GLN A 119 -2.90 0.86 -10.71
N PHE A 120 -3.73 0.06 -10.05
CA PHE A 120 -4.80 0.55 -9.18
C PHE A 120 -4.25 1.06 -7.86
N SER A 121 -4.84 2.15 -7.37
CA SER A 121 -4.64 2.68 -6.02
C SER A 121 -6.01 2.97 -5.41
N ASN A 122 -6.19 2.61 -4.14
CA ASN A 122 -7.34 2.95 -3.31
C ASN A 122 -7.02 4.07 -2.31
N GLN A 123 -5.99 4.84 -2.58
CA GLN A 123 -5.52 5.89 -1.67
C GLN A 123 -6.18 7.26 -1.95
N TRP A 124 -6.78 7.44 -3.12
CA TRP A 124 -7.52 8.65 -3.48
C TRP A 124 -8.99 8.52 -3.12
N ASP A 125 -9.52 9.53 -2.45
CA ASP A 125 -10.91 9.62 -2.04
C ASP A 125 -11.62 10.77 -2.77
N GLY A 126 -12.71 10.46 -3.48
CA GLY A 126 -13.58 11.43 -4.13
C GLY A 126 -14.84 11.70 -3.33
N ALA A 127 -15.38 12.91 -3.47
CA ALA A 127 -16.68 13.27 -2.92
C ALA A 127 -17.80 12.94 -3.92
N TRP A 128 -18.14 11.66 -4.02
CA TRP A 128 -19.21 11.13 -4.87
C TRP A 128 -20.27 10.41 -4.04
N TYR A 129 -21.37 10.02 -4.66
CA TYR A 129 -22.50 9.37 -3.99
C TYR A 129 -22.77 8.03 -4.63
N GLY A 130 -23.02 7.03 -3.82
CA GLY A 130 -23.40 5.71 -4.25
C GLY A 130 -24.29 5.04 -3.22
N ALA A 131 -25.24 4.25 -3.69
CA ALA A 131 -26.15 3.45 -2.86
C ALA A 131 -26.52 2.16 -3.58
N SER A 132 -27.02 1.19 -2.82
CA SER A 132 -27.51 -0.08 -3.32
C SER A 132 -28.76 -0.50 -2.54
N ALA A 133 -29.62 -1.26 -3.19
CA ALA A 133 -30.83 -1.83 -2.59
C ALA A 133 -31.04 -3.26 -3.05
N GLU A 134 -31.47 -4.13 -2.14
CA GLU A 134 -31.92 -5.48 -2.47
C GLU A 134 -33.30 -5.43 -3.13
N THR A 135 -33.54 -6.36 -4.05
CA THR A 135 -34.81 -6.52 -4.75
C THR A 135 -35.26 -7.98 -4.73
N ASP A 136 -36.50 -8.26 -5.10
CA ASP A 136 -37.03 -9.62 -5.16
C ASP A 136 -36.29 -10.51 -6.19
N THR A 137 -35.53 -9.93 -7.12
CA THR A 137 -34.84 -10.65 -8.21
C THR A 137 -33.31 -10.46 -8.18
N GLY A 138 -32.79 -9.86 -7.10
CA GLY A 138 -31.38 -9.58 -6.96
C GLY A 138 -31.12 -8.26 -6.23
N TRP A 139 -30.45 -7.32 -6.86
CA TRP A 139 -30.13 -6.03 -6.26
C TRP A 139 -29.84 -4.94 -7.30
N THR A 140 -29.93 -3.70 -6.88
CA THR A 140 -29.66 -2.53 -7.70
C THR A 140 -28.54 -1.68 -7.09
N ALA A 141 -27.83 -0.97 -7.92
CA ALA A 141 -26.84 0.02 -7.50
C ALA A 141 -27.01 1.32 -8.28
N GLU A 142 -26.78 2.42 -7.61
CA GLU A 142 -26.90 3.76 -8.14
C GLU A 142 -25.69 4.59 -7.75
N MET A 143 -25.10 5.31 -8.72
CA MET A 143 -23.94 6.17 -8.51
C MET A 143 -24.16 7.54 -9.12
N PHE A 144 -23.77 8.60 -8.41
CA PHE A 144 -23.59 9.93 -8.93
C PHE A 144 -22.13 10.37 -8.79
N ILE A 145 -21.46 10.59 -9.90
CA ILE A 145 -20.05 10.94 -10.00
C ILE A 145 -19.94 12.39 -10.51
N PRO A 146 -19.67 13.38 -9.63
CA PRO A 146 -19.53 14.77 -10.01
C PRO A 146 -18.35 14.98 -10.95
N TRP A 147 -18.50 15.78 -12.02
CA TRP A 147 -17.40 16.13 -12.91
C TRP A 147 -16.28 16.90 -12.20
N SER A 148 -16.59 17.61 -11.13
CA SER A 148 -15.64 18.44 -10.37
C SER A 148 -14.59 17.65 -9.60
N ILE A 149 -14.82 16.36 -9.31
CA ILE A 149 -13.87 15.55 -8.55
C ILE A 149 -12.73 14.96 -9.40
N MET A 150 -12.85 15.08 -10.73
CA MET A 150 -11.89 14.49 -11.67
C MET A 150 -11.10 15.56 -12.41
N THR A 151 -9.81 15.33 -12.63
CA THR A 151 -9.00 16.13 -13.54
C THR A 151 -9.33 15.73 -14.98
N MET A 152 -9.59 16.70 -15.83
CA MET A 152 -9.93 16.48 -17.23
C MET A 152 -9.06 17.38 -18.12
N PRO A 153 -8.50 16.86 -19.23
CA PRO A 153 -7.77 17.71 -20.18
C PRO A 153 -8.72 18.72 -20.85
N ASP A 154 -8.21 19.88 -21.23
CA ASP A 154 -8.95 20.83 -22.05
C ASP A 154 -9.16 20.25 -23.45
N ILE A 155 -10.31 20.55 -24.04
CA ILE A 155 -10.67 20.13 -25.40
C ILE A 155 -11.24 21.32 -26.18
N ASP A 156 -10.90 21.37 -27.47
CA ASP A 156 -11.38 22.42 -28.38
C ASP A 156 -12.75 22.10 -29.04
N THR A 157 -13.31 20.91 -28.70
CA THR A 157 -14.56 20.42 -29.29
C THR A 157 -15.69 20.38 -28.27
N SER A 158 -16.95 20.44 -28.74
CA SER A 158 -18.11 20.24 -27.87
C SER A 158 -18.29 18.80 -27.38
N THR A 159 -17.68 17.84 -28.07
CA THR A 159 -17.80 16.40 -27.74
C THR A 159 -16.53 15.92 -27.07
N ARG A 160 -16.67 15.43 -25.84
CA ARG A 160 -15.61 14.80 -25.06
C ARG A 160 -15.69 13.28 -25.18
N LYS A 161 -14.59 12.67 -25.64
CA LYS A 161 -14.43 11.22 -25.63
C LYS A 161 -13.79 10.80 -24.34
N MET A 162 -14.38 9.82 -23.67
CA MET A 162 -13.84 9.19 -22.45
C MET A 162 -13.80 7.69 -22.63
N GLY A 163 -13.08 6.99 -21.76
CA GLY A 163 -13.07 5.53 -21.70
C GLY A 163 -13.78 5.02 -20.45
N TYR A 164 -14.59 3.97 -20.55
CA TYR A 164 -15.18 3.36 -19.36
C TYR A 164 -14.98 1.84 -19.28
N TYR A 165 -15.09 1.34 -18.08
CA TYR A 165 -15.13 -0.08 -17.74
C TYR A 165 -16.08 -0.27 -16.57
N LEU A 166 -16.92 -1.30 -16.66
CA LEU A 166 -17.82 -1.68 -15.59
C LEU A 166 -17.56 -3.15 -15.22
N SER A 167 -17.52 -3.45 -13.94
CA SER A 167 -17.41 -4.84 -13.47
C SER A 167 -18.36 -5.10 -12.30
N ARG A 168 -18.82 -6.35 -12.21
CA ARG A 168 -19.61 -6.90 -11.12
C ARG A 168 -18.85 -8.01 -10.45
N SER A 169 -18.75 -7.98 -9.12
CA SER A 169 -18.29 -9.10 -8.31
C SER A 169 -19.47 -9.91 -7.84
N VAL A 170 -19.42 -11.23 -8.03
CA VAL A 170 -20.44 -12.20 -7.57
C VAL A 170 -19.75 -13.08 -6.52
N ALA A 171 -20.00 -12.77 -5.27
CA ALA A 171 -19.20 -13.29 -4.16
C ALA A 171 -19.37 -14.80 -3.96
N GLU A 172 -20.58 -15.31 -4.07
CA GLU A 172 -20.85 -16.74 -3.91
C GLU A 172 -20.11 -17.59 -4.95
N LEU A 173 -20.11 -17.14 -6.21
CA LEU A 173 -19.44 -17.84 -7.30
C LEU A 173 -17.93 -17.64 -7.30
N GLY A 174 -17.41 -16.63 -6.60
CA GLY A 174 -16.03 -16.21 -6.70
C GLY A 174 -15.67 -15.60 -8.04
N GLU A 175 -16.66 -15.08 -8.74
CA GLU A 175 -16.51 -14.57 -10.09
C GLU A 175 -16.50 -13.06 -10.14
N ARG A 176 -15.82 -12.54 -11.17
CA ARG A 176 -15.96 -11.16 -11.61
C ARG A 176 -16.33 -11.12 -13.08
N TRP A 177 -17.35 -10.36 -13.39
CA TRP A 177 -17.83 -10.13 -14.74
C TRP A 177 -17.56 -8.70 -15.15
N SER A 178 -17.34 -8.45 -16.44
CA SER A 178 -17.09 -7.07 -16.89
C SER A 178 -17.51 -6.78 -18.31
N HIS A 179 -17.73 -5.47 -18.57
CA HIS A 179 -17.85 -4.88 -19.87
C HIS A 179 -16.95 -3.62 -19.96
N PRO A 180 -16.04 -3.54 -20.97
CA PRO A 180 -15.61 -4.61 -21.87
C PRO A 180 -14.90 -5.78 -21.12
N GLY A 181 -14.79 -6.92 -21.78
CA GLY A 181 -14.13 -8.10 -21.22
C GLY A 181 -12.61 -7.93 -21.12
N LEU A 182 -12.11 -7.45 -19.98
CA LEU A 182 -10.70 -7.15 -19.73
C LEU A 182 -10.16 -7.97 -18.55
N PRO A 183 -9.87 -9.27 -18.72
CA PRO A 183 -9.32 -10.11 -17.67
C PRO A 183 -7.91 -9.65 -17.26
N ARG A 184 -7.49 -9.99 -16.02
CA ARG A 184 -6.16 -9.61 -15.49
C ARG A 184 -4.99 -10.20 -16.27
N THR A 185 -5.22 -11.29 -17.00
CA THR A 185 -4.22 -11.94 -17.85
C THR A 185 -3.94 -11.20 -19.16
N ARG A 186 -4.76 -10.19 -19.49
CA ARG A 186 -4.54 -9.27 -20.60
C ARG A 186 -3.60 -8.14 -20.15
N SER A 187 -2.60 -7.80 -20.95
CA SER A 187 -1.62 -6.75 -20.63
C SER A 187 -2.19 -5.35 -20.71
N THR A 188 -3.21 -5.12 -21.54
CA THR A 188 -3.88 -3.83 -21.70
C THR A 188 -5.11 -3.74 -20.83
N PHE A 189 -5.32 -2.56 -20.21
CA PHE A 189 -6.51 -2.22 -19.47
C PHE A 189 -6.95 -0.79 -19.79
N MET A 190 -6.20 0.22 -19.33
CA MET A 190 -6.54 1.63 -19.58
C MET A 190 -6.63 1.94 -21.06
N SER A 191 -5.70 1.44 -21.86
CA SER A 191 -5.71 1.60 -23.32
C SER A 191 -6.80 0.79 -24.05
N ALA A 192 -7.55 -0.05 -23.33
CA ALA A 192 -8.60 -0.92 -23.89
C ALA A 192 -10.00 -0.67 -23.31
N LEU A 193 -10.19 0.44 -22.59
CA LEU A 193 -11.50 0.86 -22.08
C LEU A 193 -12.47 1.11 -23.23
N GLN A 194 -13.77 0.90 -22.97
CA GLN A 194 -14.82 1.15 -23.95
C GLN A 194 -15.00 2.64 -24.15
N PRO A 195 -14.92 3.16 -25.41
CA PRO A 195 -15.14 4.57 -25.65
C PRO A 195 -16.59 4.98 -25.38
N ILE A 196 -16.77 6.17 -24.83
CA ILE A 196 -18.06 6.81 -24.59
C ILE A 196 -17.95 8.32 -24.87
N GLU A 197 -18.99 8.94 -25.45
CA GLU A 197 -18.98 10.34 -25.84
C GLU A 197 -20.02 11.14 -25.05
N PHE A 198 -19.59 12.31 -24.59
CA PHE A 198 -20.39 13.26 -23.84
C PHE A 198 -20.35 14.61 -24.54
N GLU A 199 -21.49 15.25 -24.70
CA GLU A 199 -21.59 16.58 -25.32
C GLU A 199 -21.61 17.67 -24.25
N ASN A 200 -20.86 18.75 -24.48
CA ASN A 200 -20.85 19.96 -23.66
C ASN A 200 -20.56 19.72 -22.16
N VAL A 201 -19.70 18.76 -21.85
CA VAL A 201 -19.22 18.54 -20.47
C VAL A 201 -18.08 19.51 -20.21
N THR A 202 -18.34 20.46 -19.33
CA THR A 202 -17.35 21.44 -18.87
C THR A 202 -17.21 21.29 -17.36
N PRO A 203 -16.04 20.83 -16.85
CA PRO A 203 -15.81 20.72 -15.42
C PRO A 203 -15.93 22.08 -14.74
N LYS A 204 -16.58 22.12 -13.59
CA LYS A 204 -16.68 23.32 -12.77
C LYS A 204 -15.41 23.54 -11.98
N LYS A 205 -15.06 24.80 -11.76
CA LYS A 205 -14.04 25.16 -10.77
C LYS A 205 -14.48 24.66 -9.41
N GLN A 206 -13.54 24.12 -8.63
CA GLN A 206 -13.81 23.61 -7.31
C GLN A 206 -12.87 24.24 -6.29
N LEU A 207 -13.41 24.66 -5.18
CA LEU A 207 -12.66 25.06 -4.00
C LEU A 207 -13.26 24.34 -2.80
N THR A 208 -12.47 23.50 -2.16
CA THR A 208 -12.89 22.71 -0.99
C THR A 208 -11.94 22.95 0.15
N PHE A 209 -12.48 23.18 1.33
CA PHE A 209 -11.74 23.29 2.60
C PHE A 209 -12.07 22.12 3.49
N TYR A 210 -11.05 21.58 4.16
CA TYR A 210 -11.19 20.55 5.17
C TYR A 210 -10.59 21.05 6.50
N PRO A 211 -11.30 21.90 7.26
CA PRO A 211 -10.88 22.21 8.61
C PRO A 211 -10.92 20.95 9.46
N TYR A 212 -9.97 20.84 10.37
CA TYR A 212 -9.98 19.82 11.38
C TYR A 212 -9.66 20.40 12.77
N ALA A 213 -10.14 19.71 13.79
CA ALA A 213 -9.75 19.92 15.17
C ALA A 213 -9.58 18.56 15.83
N SER A 214 -8.54 18.41 16.63
CA SER A 214 -8.28 17.22 17.42
C SER A 214 -7.92 17.57 18.85
N SER A 215 -8.27 16.68 19.78
CA SER A 215 -7.88 16.73 21.18
C SER A 215 -7.35 15.36 21.54
N ALA A 216 -6.14 15.30 22.04
CA ALA A 216 -5.51 14.10 22.56
C ALA A 216 -5.30 14.25 24.06
N TYR A 217 -5.83 13.30 24.81
CA TYR A 217 -5.63 13.17 26.26
C TYR A 217 -4.71 11.97 26.50
N ASN A 218 -3.55 12.24 27.08
CA ASN A 218 -2.58 11.21 27.41
C ASN A 218 -2.66 10.85 28.89
N ARG A 219 -3.01 9.60 29.19
CA ARG A 219 -3.09 9.11 30.57
C ARG A 219 -1.70 8.92 31.21
N ASN A 220 -0.67 8.73 30.39
CA ASN A 220 0.72 8.65 30.83
C ASN A 220 1.43 10.00 30.58
N ALA A 221 0.97 11.05 31.26
CA ALA A 221 1.39 12.44 31.05
C ALA A 221 2.90 12.68 31.24
N ALA A 222 3.63 11.76 31.89
CA ALA A 222 5.09 11.86 32.02
C ALA A 222 5.81 11.70 30.66
N ASN A 223 5.20 11.00 29.71
CA ASN A 223 5.81 10.70 28.41
C ASN A 223 5.32 11.60 27.27
N SER A 224 4.14 12.22 27.40
CA SER A 224 3.61 13.13 26.39
C SER A 224 2.44 13.96 26.96
N PRO A 225 2.47 15.29 26.91
CA PRO A 225 1.40 16.13 27.42
C PRO A 225 0.13 16.00 26.57
N ASP A 226 -1.00 16.45 27.13
CA ASP A 226 -2.24 16.64 26.39
C ASP A 226 -2.01 17.59 25.21
N ALA A 227 -2.56 17.25 24.05
CA ALA A 227 -2.38 18.05 22.84
C ALA A 227 -3.73 18.46 22.24
N TYR A 228 -3.81 19.74 21.84
CA TYR A 228 -4.91 20.28 21.04
C TYR A 228 -4.34 20.77 19.73
N LYS A 229 -4.85 20.25 18.62
CA LYS A 229 -4.41 20.66 17.29
C LYS A 229 -5.60 21.09 16.45
N SER A 230 -5.37 22.09 15.62
CA SER A 230 -6.32 22.53 14.60
C SER A 230 -5.55 23.00 13.37
N GLY A 231 -6.10 22.73 12.22
CA GLY A 231 -5.53 23.12 10.95
C GLY A 231 -6.53 22.91 9.83
N PHE A 232 -6.08 23.00 8.61
CA PHE A 232 -6.95 22.77 7.46
C PHE A 232 -6.18 22.38 6.22
N ASP A 233 -6.87 21.63 5.34
CA ASP A 233 -6.43 21.36 3.99
C ASP A 233 -7.27 22.16 3.00
N ILE A 234 -6.65 22.62 1.90
CA ILE A 234 -7.29 23.32 0.80
C ILE A 234 -7.07 22.51 -0.48
N PHE A 235 -8.16 22.23 -1.20
CA PHE A 235 -8.13 21.64 -2.53
C PHE A 235 -8.79 22.62 -3.51
N TRP A 236 -8.01 23.18 -4.41
CA TRP A 236 -8.46 24.17 -5.35
C TRP A 236 -8.17 23.76 -6.79
N ARG A 237 -9.22 23.64 -7.60
CA ARG A 237 -9.14 23.44 -9.05
C ARG A 237 -9.64 24.71 -9.76
N PRO A 238 -8.73 25.67 -10.01
CA PRO A 238 -9.09 26.88 -10.74
C PRO A 238 -9.40 26.61 -12.22
N LEU A 239 -8.81 25.55 -12.77
CA LEU A 239 -8.99 25.06 -14.13
C LEU A 239 -9.22 23.53 -14.10
N SER A 240 -9.81 23.00 -15.16
CA SER A 240 -10.07 21.56 -15.30
C SER A 240 -8.81 20.69 -15.30
N ASN A 241 -7.69 21.28 -15.68
CA ASN A 241 -6.40 20.64 -15.88
C ASN A 241 -5.31 21.08 -14.87
N LEU A 242 -5.68 21.89 -13.86
CA LEU A 242 -4.77 22.40 -12.84
C LEU A 242 -5.37 22.23 -11.44
N GLN A 243 -4.61 21.64 -10.54
CA GLN A 243 -4.97 21.47 -9.14
C GLN A 243 -3.88 22.04 -8.24
N LEU A 244 -4.31 22.82 -7.25
CA LEU A 244 -3.50 23.27 -6.13
C LEU A 244 -4.04 22.65 -4.85
N THR A 245 -3.13 22.12 -4.06
CA THR A 245 -3.44 21.55 -2.74
C THR A 245 -2.50 22.16 -1.73
N ALA A 246 -3.01 22.62 -0.60
CA ALA A 246 -2.21 23.13 0.49
C ALA A 246 -2.72 22.61 1.83
N THR A 247 -1.83 22.44 2.79
CA THR A 247 -2.16 22.09 4.16
C THR A 247 -1.42 23.01 5.12
N VAL A 248 -2.09 23.44 6.17
CA VAL A 248 -1.53 24.27 7.22
C VAL A 248 -1.73 23.58 8.55
N ASN A 249 -0.64 23.44 9.31
CA ASN A 249 -0.60 22.73 10.58
C ASN A 249 -1.29 21.35 10.50
N PRO A 250 -0.84 20.45 9.58
CA PRO A 250 -1.52 19.18 9.36
C PRO A 250 -1.43 18.29 10.60
N ASP A 251 -2.55 17.67 10.96
CA ASP A 251 -2.55 16.63 11.99
C ASP A 251 -2.32 15.26 11.32
N PHE A 252 -1.10 14.78 11.37
CA PHE A 252 -0.73 13.46 10.89
C PHE A 252 -0.87 12.36 11.95
N GLY A 253 -1.41 12.70 13.12
CA GLY A 253 -1.45 11.82 14.30
C GLY A 253 -2.62 10.83 14.32
N ASN A 254 -2.33 9.67 14.81
CA ASN A 254 -3.05 8.73 15.68
C ASN A 254 -4.46 8.21 15.32
N VAL A 255 -5.01 8.44 14.14
CA VAL A 255 -6.32 7.88 13.77
C VAL A 255 -6.21 6.42 13.32
N GLU A 256 -5.12 6.03 12.68
CA GLU A 256 -4.78 4.66 12.33
C GLU A 256 -3.33 4.34 12.70
N SER A 257 -3.13 3.37 13.59
CA SER A 257 -1.79 2.84 13.87
C SER A 257 -1.31 1.99 12.68
N ASP A 258 -0.01 2.00 12.45
CA ASP A 258 0.63 1.02 11.58
C ASP A 258 0.69 -0.34 12.29
N ARG A 259 0.97 -1.41 11.56
CA ARG A 259 1.14 -2.75 12.15
C ARG A 259 2.37 -2.76 13.06
N VAL A 260 2.31 -3.55 14.12
CA VAL A 260 3.49 -3.83 14.95
C VAL A 260 4.52 -4.53 14.06
N ASP A 261 5.67 -3.88 13.89
CA ASP A 261 6.82 -4.42 13.17
C ASP A 261 8.02 -4.52 14.12
N VAL A 262 8.49 -5.74 14.34
CA VAL A 262 9.74 -6.01 15.08
C VAL A 262 10.81 -6.27 14.03
N ASN A 263 11.41 -5.20 13.52
CA ASN A 263 12.46 -5.28 12.51
C ASN A 263 13.84 -5.33 13.19
N LEU A 264 14.44 -6.51 13.18
CA LEU A 264 15.80 -6.77 13.68
C LEU A 264 16.79 -6.98 12.51
N SER A 265 16.44 -6.52 11.32
CA SER A 265 17.32 -6.58 10.13
C SER A 265 17.96 -5.23 9.85
N SER A 266 19.08 -5.24 9.10
CA SER A 266 19.76 -4.03 8.62
C SER A 266 18.97 -3.21 7.57
N PHE A 267 17.75 -3.62 7.23
CA PHE A 267 16.94 -2.97 6.20
C PHE A 267 15.74 -2.27 6.79
N GLU A 268 15.47 -1.05 6.30
CA GLU A 268 14.30 -0.28 6.68
C GLU A 268 13.00 -0.91 6.20
N SER A 269 11.95 -0.89 7.07
CA SER A 269 10.60 -1.30 6.70
C SER A 269 9.87 -0.21 5.93
N PHE A 270 9.11 -0.60 4.92
CA PHE A 270 8.30 0.31 4.12
C PHE A 270 6.86 0.35 4.62
N PHE A 271 6.35 1.55 4.86
CA PHE A 271 4.95 1.80 5.21
C PHE A 271 4.27 2.66 4.14
N SER A 272 3.10 2.24 3.70
CA SER A 272 2.32 3.02 2.72
C SER A 272 1.85 4.35 3.30
N GLU A 273 1.72 5.37 2.44
CA GLU A 273 1.16 6.69 2.81
C GLU A 273 -0.34 6.56 3.15
N LYS A 274 -0.80 7.27 4.17
CA LYS A 274 -2.20 7.31 4.62
C LYS A 274 -2.76 8.74 4.72
N ARG A 275 -1.91 9.76 4.61
CA ARG A 275 -2.28 11.17 4.80
C ARG A 275 -2.87 11.74 3.51
N ALA A 276 -4.12 12.18 3.55
CA ALA A 276 -4.90 12.58 2.38
C ALA A 276 -4.23 13.66 1.51
N PHE A 277 -3.54 14.64 2.13
CA PHE A 277 -2.81 15.67 1.40
C PHE A 277 -1.77 15.09 0.44
N PHE A 278 -0.99 14.09 0.88
CA PHE A 278 0.07 13.50 0.06
C PHE A 278 -0.47 12.52 -0.99
N LEU A 279 -1.64 11.91 -0.74
CA LEU A 279 -2.25 10.93 -1.63
C LEU A 279 -2.86 11.57 -2.90
N GLU A 280 -3.47 12.74 -2.77
CA GLU A 280 -4.06 13.45 -3.89
C GLU A 280 -2.99 13.89 -4.90
N GLY A 281 -3.13 13.50 -6.19
CA GLY A 281 -2.18 13.84 -7.25
C GLY A 281 -0.80 13.15 -7.15
N GLN A 282 -0.66 12.13 -6.30
CA GLN A 282 0.60 11.38 -6.12
C GLN A 282 1.04 10.66 -7.40
N GLU A 283 0.08 10.29 -8.26
CA GLU A 283 0.35 9.55 -9.48
C GLU A 283 1.32 10.25 -10.45
N ILE A 284 1.38 11.58 -10.41
CA ILE A 284 2.32 12.36 -11.23
C ILE A 284 3.77 12.13 -10.79
N PHE A 285 4.01 11.96 -9.49
CA PHE A 285 5.34 11.79 -8.92
C PHE A 285 5.87 10.35 -8.98
N ASN A 286 5.03 9.39 -9.37
CA ASN A 286 5.47 8.01 -9.57
C ASN A 286 6.26 7.89 -10.87
N THR A 287 7.58 7.70 -10.77
CA THR A 287 8.48 7.64 -11.91
C THR A 287 8.56 6.26 -12.56
N SER A 288 8.04 5.22 -11.91
CA SER A 288 8.07 3.86 -12.45
C SER A 288 7.05 2.96 -11.74
N PRO A 289 6.72 1.79 -12.32
CA PRO A 289 5.94 0.78 -11.62
C PRO A 289 6.58 0.27 -10.32
N ARG A 290 7.89 0.46 -10.14
CA ARG A 290 8.61 0.08 -8.92
C ARG A 290 8.42 1.07 -7.77
N ALA A 291 7.90 2.28 -8.02
CA ALA A 291 7.68 3.30 -6.99
C ALA A 291 6.56 2.94 -6.00
N ARG A 292 5.77 1.91 -6.29
CA ARG A 292 4.68 1.45 -5.43
C ARG A 292 4.97 0.05 -4.89
N GLN A 293 4.50 -0.21 -3.67
CA GLN A 293 4.50 -1.56 -3.15
C GLN A 293 3.60 -2.45 -4.02
N GLN A 294 4.19 -3.48 -4.62
CA GLN A 294 3.45 -4.43 -5.45
C GLN A 294 2.76 -5.46 -4.58
N MET A 295 1.57 -5.91 -4.98
CA MET A 295 0.95 -7.10 -4.38
C MET A 295 1.94 -8.27 -4.45
N GLY A 296 2.24 -8.87 -3.30
CA GLY A 296 3.26 -9.93 -3.18
C GLY A 296 4.59 -9.47 -2.54
N GLY A 297 4.62 -8.32 -1.87
CA GLY A 297 5.67 -7.98 -0.89
C GLY A 297 7.01 -7.49 -1.46
N GLY A 298 7.06 -6.98 -2.68
CA GLY A 298 8.27 -6.32 -3.20
C GLY A 298 8.49 -4.96 -2.53
N THR A 299 9.70 -4.70 -2.03
CA THR A 299 10.07 -3.39 -1.52
C THR A 299 10.12 -2.40 -2.68
N PRO A 300 9.48 -1.22 -2.59
CA PRO A 300 9.49 -0.23 -3.65
C PRO A 300 10.87 0.41 -3.84
N THR A 301 11.09 0.99 -5.02
CA THR A 301 12.15 1.96 -5.31
C THR A 301 11.46 3.22 -5.75
N SER A 302 11.41 4.23 -4.89
CA SER A 302 10.68 5.47 -5.12
C SER A 302 11.58 6.67 -4.85
N LEU A 303 11.58 7.64 -5.75
CA LEU A 303 12.32 8.91 -5.55
C LEU A 303 11.58 9.85 -4.60
N ILE A 304 10.28 9.63 -4.37
CA ILE A 304 9.49 10.35 -3.36
C ILE A 304 8.80 9.32 -2.46
N TYR A 305 9.11 9.40 -1.19
CA TYR A 305 8.49 8.67 -0.11
C TYR A 305 8.00 9.68 0.94
N THR A 306 6.77 10.11 0.80
CA THR A 306 6.21 11.22 1.58
C THR A 306 6.19 10.98 3.08
N ARG A 307 6.30 9.72 3.54
CA ARG A 307 6.50 9.37 4.96
C ARG A 307 7.80 9.92 5.56
N ARG A 308 8.76 10.39 4.73
CA ARG A 308 9.94 11.12 5.21
C ARG A 308 9.56 12.47 5.82
N ILE A 309 8.57 13.14 5.23
CA ILE A 309 8.04 14.42 5.70
C ILE A 309 7.28 14.19 7.01
N GLY A 310 7.71 14.86 8.09
CA GLY A 310 7.18 14.67 9.43
C GLY A 310 7.62 13.36 10.10
N SER A 311 8.66 12.70 9.60
CA SER A 311 9.25 11.55 10.30
C SER A 311 10.07 12.01 11.51
N SER A 312 10.39 11.06 12.38
CA SER A 312 11.23 11.33 13.54
C SER A 312 12.59 11.92 13.15
N PRO A 313 13.20 12.76 13.99
CA PRO A 313 14.57 13.24 13.81
C PRO A 313 15.55 12.07 13.70
N ARG A 314 16.43 12.09 12.68
CA ARG A 314 17.36 10.97 12.44
C ARG A 314 18.69 11.16 13.17
N ASP A 315 19.26 12.35 13.05
CA ASP A 315 20.54 12.71 13.62
C ASP A 315 20.46 14.11 14.23
N THR A 316 20.86 14.24 15.46
CA THR A 316 20.88 15.53 16.18
C THR A 316 22.18 16.29 15.98
N GLY A 317 23.23 15.63 15.45
CA GLY A 317 24.59 16.18 15.40
C GLY A 317 25.24 16.40 16.78
N ILE A 318 24.58 15.97 17.87
CA ILE A 318 25.05 16.13 19.24
C ILE A 318 25.65 14.82 19.73
N ALA A 319 26.95 14.83 20.00
CA ALA A 319 27.64 13.66 20.53
C ALA A 319 27.10 13.26 21.93
N ASP A 320 27.04 11.97 22.17
CA ASP A 320 26.64 11.37 23.47
C ASP A 320 25.22 11.75 23.96
N LEU A 321 24.36 12.24 23.07
CA LEU A 321 22.96 12.51 23.41
C LEU A 321 22.15 11.21 23.43
N GLU A 322 21.76 10.79 24.64
CA GLU A 322 20.86 9.66 24.86
C GLU A 322 19.41 10.16 24.87
N LEU A 323 18.62 9.73 23.88
CA LEU A 323 17.20 10.06 23.79
C LEU A 323 16.33 8.89 24.27
N PRO A 324 15.33 9.14 25.14
CA PRO A 324 14.29 8.14 25.44
C PRO A 324 13.60 7.69 24.13
N LEU A 325 13.17 6.41 24.08
CA LEU A 325 12.51 5.85 22.90
C LEU A 325 11.31 6.68 22.41
N VAL A 326 10.54 7.24 23.33
CA VAL A 326 9.39 8.11 23.02
C VAL A 326 9.83 9.37 22.28
N VAL A 327 10.91 10.01 22.72
CA VAL A 327 11.46 11.24 22.11
C VAL A 327 12.13 10.90 20.78
N LYS A 328 12.90 9.81 20.71
CA LYS A 328 13.57 9.33 19.48
C LYS A 328 12.58 9.01 18.36
N ASN A 329 11.39 8.52 18.70
CA ASN A 329 10.34 8.15 17.75
C ASN A 329 9.27 9.24 17.59
N GLN A 330 9.43 10.40 18.23
CA GLN A 330 8.48 11.52 18.09
C GLN A 330 8.50 12.05 16.65
N PRO A 331 7.35 12.14 15.96
CA PRO A 331 7.28 12.74 14.63
C PRO A 331 7.55 14.25 14.71
N SER A 332 8.24 14.78 13.70
CA SER A 332 8.39 16.22 13.50
C SER A 332 7.06 16.85 13.08
N GLU A 333 6.72 18.00 13.64
CA GLU A 333 5.54 18.76 13.24
C GLU A 333 5.80 19.55 11.95
N LEU A 334 4.74 19.97 11.24
CA LEU A 334 4.86 20.75 10.03
C LEU A 334 4.16 22.08 10.15
N TYR A 335 4.82 23.17 9.73
CA TYR A 335 4.14 24.42 9.45
C TYR A 335 3.12 24.27 8.34
N GLY A 336 3.48 23.53 7.28
CA GLY A 336 2.58 23.24 6.17
C GLY A 336 3.26 22.60 4.99
N ALA A 337 2.44 22.30 3.98
CA ALA A 337 2.91 21.83 2.70
C ALA A 337 2.00 22.31 1.57
N ALA A 338 2.55 22.43 0.37
CA ALA A 338 1.82 22.83 -0.82
C ALA A 338 2.20 21.94 -2.02
N LYS A 339 1.21 21.67 -2.87
CA LYS A 339 1.39 20.85 -4.07
C LYS A 339 0.58 21.44 -5.23
N ILE A 340 1.21 21.46 -6.39
CA ILE A 340 0.61 21.87 -7.66
C ILE A 340 0.74 20.70 -8.62
N THR A 341 -0.34 20.27 -9.24
CA THR A 341 -0.33 19.26 -10.30
C THR A 341 -1.15 19.74 -11.48
N GLY A 342 -0.70 19.43 -12.69
CA GLY A 342 -1.42 19.86 -13.87
C GLY A 342 -1.05 19.10 -15.14
N GLN A 343 -1.84 19.35 -16.19
CA GLN A 343 -1.65 18.80 -17.52
C GLN A 343 -1.93 19.88 -18.56
N ASN A 344 -1.08 19.95 -19.59
CA ASN A 344 -1.28 20.81 -20.77
C ASN A 344 -0.90 20.03 -22.02
N GLY A 345 -1.90 19.59 -22.79
CA GLY A 345 -1.69 18.66 -23.90
C GLY A 345 -1.01 17.37 -23.41
N ASN A 346 0.10 17.02 -24.05
CA ASN A 346 0.90 15.83 -23.73
C ASN A 346 1.83 16.02 -22.51
N TRP A 347 1.88 17.21 -21.92
CA TRP A 347 2.73 17.51 -20.78
C TRP A 347 1.95 17.41 -19.47
N ARG A 348 2.49 16.65 -18.52
CA ARG A 348 2.03 16.63 -17.13
C ARG A 348 3.15 17.13 -16.23
N TYR A 349 2.79 17.87 -15.18
CA TYR A 349 3.77 18.44 -14.26
C TYR A 349 3.27 18.42 -12.82
N GLY A 350 4.22 18.42 -11.89
CA GLY A 350 3.94 18.48 -10.47
C GLY A 350 5.04 19.22 -9.73
N LEU A 351 4.65 19.99 -8.72
CA LEU A 351 5.54 20.63 -7.75
C LEU A 351 5.04 20.30 -6.35
N LEU A 352 5.93 20.00 -5.43
CA LEU A 352 5.64 19.73 -4.02
C LEU A 352 6.65 20.47 -3.16
N ALA A 353 6.20 21.12 -2.09
CA ALA A 353 7.06 21.66 -1.04
C ALA A 353 6.43 21.37 0.32
N ALA A 354 7.25 21.09 1.34
CA ALA A 354 6.83 20.87 2.72
C ALA A 354 7.89 21.42 3.67
N PHE A 355 7.44 21.96 4.81
CA PHE A 355 8.26 22.68 5.78
C PHE A 355 7.99 22.11 7.18
N GLU A 356 8.99 21.51 7.81
CA GLU A 356 8.92 20.97 9.17
C GLU A 356 9.18 22.08 10.19
N GLU A 357 8.60 21.91 11.37
CA GLU A 357 8.91 22.74 12.53
C GLU A 357 10.15 22.23 13.25
N ASP A 358 10.81 23.11 13.99
CA ASP A 358 11.91 22.75 14.87
C ASP A 358 11.43 21.80 15.97
N THR A 359 12.17 20.74 16.21
CA THR A 359 11.81 19.72 17.18
C THR A 359 12.65 19.86 18.45
N LYS A 360 12.00 19.93 19.61
CA LYS A 360 12.66 19.88 20.91
C LYS A 360 12.86 18.44 21.34
N LEU A 361 14.08 18.12 21.71
CA LEU A 361 14.52 16.78 22.10
C LEU A 361 15.02 16.83 23.54
N ASP A 362 14.26 16.26 24.45
CA ASP A 362 14.65 16.09 25.85
C ASP A 362 15.38 14.76 26.02
N GLY A 363 16.65 14.81 26.42
CA GLY A 363 17.51 13.64 26.56
C GLY A 363 18.50 13.77 27.70
N LEU A 364 19.51 12.92 27.71
CA LEU A 364 20.60 12.92 28.69
C LEU A 364 21.94 12.99 27.94
N ILE A 365 22.88 13.74 28.50
CA ILE A 365 24.30 13.67 28.14
C ILE A 365 25.07 13.25 29.38
N ASN A 366 25.73 12.09 29.35
CA ASN A 366 26.45 11.54 30.50
C ASN A 366 25.56 11.48 31.77
N GLY A 367 24.28 11.10 31.62
CA GLY A 367 23.32 11.00 32.72
C GLY A 367 22.76 12.35 33.22
N THR A 368 23.13 13.49 32.60
CA THR A 368 22.64 14.82 32.97
C THR A 368 21.54 15.25 31.99
N PRO A 369 20.36 15.71 32.47
CA PRO A 369 19.29 16.20 31.61
C PRO A 369 19.79 17.30 30.65
N PHE A 370 19.50 17.14 29.39
CA PHE A 370 19.86 18.06 28.31
C PHE A 370 18.70 18.22 27.32
N GLN A 371 18.39 19.46 26.98
CA GLN A 371 17.41 19.75 25.94
C GLN A 371 18.12 20.24 24.68
N ALA A 372 17.93 19.54 23.59
CA ALA A 372 18.37 19.94 22.26
C ALA A 372 17.19 20.54 21.47
N THR A 373 17.50 21.40 20.53
CA THR A 373 16.58 21.80 19.48
C THR A 373 17.20 21.39 18.15
N GLN A 374 16.46 20.64 17.37
CA GLN A 374 16.84 20.29 16.01
C GLN A 374 15.98 21.10 15.06
N ASP A 375 16.63 21.84 14.15
CA ASP A 375 15.94 22.59 13.11
C ASP A 375 15.13 21.63 12.22
N GLY A 376 13.97 22.08 11.73
CA GLY A 376 13.12 21.33 10.83
C GLY A 376 13.78 21.11 9.46
N ARG A 377 13.34 20.06 8.77
CA ARG A 377 13.76 19.75 7.40
C ARG A 377 12.80 20.39 6.41
N ASP A 378 13.35 20.91 5.31
CA ASP A 378 12.57 21.42 4.19
C ASP A 378 12.65 20.47 3.00
N TYR A 379 11.51 20.23 2.36
CA TYR A 379 11.42 19.32 1.23
C TYR A 379 10.86 20.02 0.01
N ALA A 380 11.45 19.75 -1.15
CA ALA A 380 10.95 20.20 -2.44
C ALA A 380 11.05 19.10 -3.50
N ALA A 381 10.06 19.03 -4.39
CA ALA A 381 10.11 18.13 -5.55
C ALA A 381 9.48 18.78 -6.77
N GLY A 382 10.08 18.53 -7.93
CA GLY A 382 9.60 18.97 -9.24
C GLY A 382 9.54 17.84 -10.25
N ARG A 383 8.41 17.68 -10.94
CA ARG A 383 8.17 16.65 -11.94
C ARG A 383 7.73 17.26 -13.25
N PHE A 384 8.32 16.79 -14.38
CA PHE A 384 7.85 17.02 -15.73
C PHE A 384 7.78 15.70 -16.47
N LEU A 385 6.67 15.44 -17.16
CA LEU A 385 6.40 14.19 -17.86
C LEU A 385 5.75 14.53 -19.22
N TYR A 386 6.35 14.04 -20.30
CA TYR A 386 5.77 14.05 -21.64
C TYR A 386 5.21 12.67 -21.99
N GLU A 387 3.96 12.59 -22.41
CA GLU A 387 3.30 11.35 -22.80
C GLU A 387 2.66 11.48 -24.19
N ASP A 388 2.86 10.47 -25.03
CA ASP A 388 2.30 10.38 -26.38
C ASP A 388 1.60 9.03 -26.60
N THR A 389 0.33 9.07 -26.94
CA THR A 389 -0.51 7.92 -27.28
C THR A 389 -1.04 7.98 -28.71
N SER A 390 -0.66 8.99 -29.47
CA SER A 390 -1.21 9.29 -30.83
C SER A 390 -1.06 8.15 -31.83
N THR A 391 -0.04 7.29 -31.68
CA THR A 391 0.19 6.12 -32.54
C THR A 391 -0.55 4.87 -32.06
N GLY A 392 -1.30 4.93 -30.96
CA GLY A 392 -1.90 3.80 -30.27
C GLY A 392 -0.89 2.96 -29.46
N ALA A 393 0.39 3.36 -29.45
CA ALA A 393 1.39 2.92 -28.47
C ALA A 393 1.55 4.02 -27.45
N ARG A 394 1.80 3.68 -26.18
CA ARG A 394 2.18 4.68 -25.17
C ARG A 394 3.69 4.87 -25.17
N ARG A 395 4.13 6.10 -25.20
CA ARG A 395 5.52 6.50 -25.04
C ARG A 395 5.59 7.67 -24.08
N SER A 396 6.49 7.60 -23.12
CA SER A 396 6.67 8.72 -22.21
C SER A 396 8.12 8.89 -21.82
N VAL A 397 8.49 10.14 -21.54
CA VAL A 397 9.77 10.54 -20.97
C VAL A 397 9.49 11.53 -19.86
N GLY A 398 10.09 11.31 -18.70
CA GLY A 398 9.88 12.15 -17.55
C GLY A 398 11.18 12.48 -16.82
N TRP A 399 11.16 13.60 -16.12
CA TRP A 399 12.23 14.03 -15.23
C TRP A 399 11.63 14.42 -13.88
N LEU A 400 12.23 13.90 -12.82
CA LEU A 400 11.90 14.23 -11.43
C LEU A 400 13.16 14.73 -10.74
N THR A 401 13.03 15.79 -9.95
CA THR A 401 14.05 16.21 -9.00
C THR A 401 13.44 16.30 -7.62
N THR A 402 14.20 15.88 -6.60
CA THR A 402 13.86 16.04 -5.18
C THR A 402 15.00 16.72 -4.47
N HIS A 403 14.68 17.50 -3.46
CA HIS A 403 15.63 18.16 -2.58
C HIS A 403 15.10 18.06 -1.15
N ALA A 404 15.96 17.64 -0.22
CA ALA A 404 15.74 17.67 1.21
C ALA A 404 16.86 18.47 1.85
N ALA A 405 16.51 19.61 2.42
CA ALA A 405 17.43 20.42 3.22
C ALA A 405 17.38 19.88 4.66
N HIS A 406 18.41 19.14 5.04
CA HIS A 406 18.60 18.63 6.37
C HIS A 406 19.42 19.66 7.20
N PRO A 407 19.21 19.78 8.52
CA PRO A 407 19.98 20.72 9.34
C PRO A 407 21.51 20.62 9.25
N GLN A 408 22.03 19.46 8.91
CA GLN A 408 23.46 19.19 8.84
C GLN A 408 24.01 19.06 7.43
N TYR A 409 23.19 18.73 6.43
CA TYR A 409 23.58 18.51 5.05
C TYR A 409 22.37 18.65 4.10
N ASP A 410 22.63 18.73 2.82
CA ASP A 410 21.61 18.74 1.77
C ASP A 410 21.62 17.43 0.99
N ALA A 411 20.45 17.00 0.55
CA ALA A 411 20.27 15.84 -0.32
C ALA A 411 19.49 16.22 -1.57
N THR A 412 20.07 16.02 -2.74
CA THR A 412 19.42 16.27 -4.02
C THR A 412 19.46 15.01 -4.88
N VAL A 413 18.30 14.63 -5.45
CA VAL A 413 18.19 13.47 -6.33
C VAL A 413 17.52 13.85 -7.63
N HIS A 414 18.09 13.40 -8.74
CA HIS A 414 17.54 13.52 -10.09
C HIS A 414 17.19 12.16 -10.65
N GLY A 415 16.01 12.02 -11.23
CA GLY A 415 15.57 10.82 -11.94
C GLY A 415 15.10 11.16 -13.36
N LEU A 416 15.60 10.42 -14.33
CA LEU A 416 15.10 10.44 -15.72
C LEU A 416 14.45 9.10 -15.99
N ASP A 417 13.18 9.09 -16.40
CA ASP A 417 12.42 7.87 -16.66
C ASP A 417 11.82 7.85 -18.05
N THR A 418 11.60 6.64 -18.56
CA THR A 418 10.93 6.41 -19.83
C THR A 418 10.05 5.17 -19.77
N HIS A 419 8.89 5.23 -20.44
CA HIS A 419 7.93 4.15 -20.49
C HIS A 419 7.48 3.90 -21.92
N TYR A 420 7.38 2.65 -22.28
CA TYR A 420 6.89 2.21 -23.57
C TYR A 420 5.89 1.07 -23.41
N LEU A 421 4.74 1.18 -24.08
CA LEU A 421 3.80 0.10 -24.30
C LEU A 421 3.48 0.01 -25.79
N SER A 422 3.72 -1.18 -26.37
CA SER A 422 3.41 -1.41 -27.78
C SER A 422 1.89 -1.35 -28.03
N ARG A 423 1.48 -0.94 -29.23
CA ARG A 423 0.08 -0.83 -29.65
C ARG A 423 -0.75 -2.10 -29.42
N ASN A 424 -0.15 -3.27 -29.58
CA ASN A 424 -0.80 -4.56 -29.34
C ASN A 424 -0.72 -5.04 -27.89
N GLY A 425 -0.15 -4.23 -26.98
CA GLY A 425 0.03 -4.53 -25.58
C GLY A 425 1.02 -5.66 -25.26
N LYS A 426 1.71 -6.24 -26.26
CA LYS A 426 2.57 -7.40 -26.03
C LYS A 426 3.90 -7.03 -25.37
N TRP A 427 4.44 -5.87 -25.68
CA TRP A 427 5.71 -5.39 -25.14
C TRP A 427 5.50 -4.17 -24.26
N GLN A 428 6.07 -4.22 -23.08
CA GLN A 428 6.17 -3.10 -22.15
C GLN A 428 7.63 -2.96 -21.74
N ALA A 429 8.13 -1.74 -21.70
CA ALA A 429 9.45 -1.40 -21.17
C ALA A 429 9.36 -0.17 -20.27
N ASP A 430 10.01 -0.24 -19.12
CA ASP A 430 10.14 0.84 -18.16
C ASP A 430 11.60 0.98 -17.80
N ALA A 431 12.17 2.19 -17.83
CA ALA A 431 13.55 2.42 -17.46
C ALA A 431 13.67 3.71 -16.65
N GLN A 432 14.65 3.75 -15.76
CA GLN A 432 14.96 4.91 -14.96
C GLN A 432 16.47 5.03 -14.75
N LEU A 433 16.99 6.26 -14.89
CA LEU A 433 18.33 6.66 -14.47
C LEU A 433 18.19 7.55 -13.24
N ILE A 434 19.10 7.40 -12.29
CA ILE A 434 19.11 8.12 -11.02
C ILE A 434 20.51 8.69 -10.79
N ALA A 435 20.57 9.93 -10.35
CA ALA A 435 21.77 10.57 -9.84
C ALA A 435 21.43 11.21 -8.49
N SER A 436 22.21 10.95 -7.48
CA SER A 436 22.09 11.53 -6.14
C SER A 436 23.34 12.34 -5.77
N ASP A 437 23.12 13.38 -4.99
CA ASP A 437 24.17 14.18 -4.33
C ASP A 437 23.69 14.40 -2.89
N VAL A 438 24.36 13.74 -1.97
CA VAL A 438 24.02 13.75 -0.54
C VAL A 438 25.29 14.05 0.23
N ASP A 439 25.32 15.16 0.96
CA ASP A 439 26.51 15.60 1.71
C ASP A 439 27.80 15.62 0.83
N ASP A 440 27.70 16.24 -0.36
CA ASP A 440 28.78 16.30 -1.37
C ASP A 440 29.24 14.92 -1.90
N VAL A 441 28.52 13.83 -1.59
CA VAL A 441 28.78 12.50 -2.13
C VAL A 441 27.84 12.22 -3.30
N THR A 442 28.43 12.16 -4.50
CA THR A 442 27.66 11.87 -5.71
C THR A 442 27.58 10.37 -6.00
N GLY A 443 26.38 9.88 -6.29
CA GLY A 443 26.10 8.50 -6.67
C GLY A 443 25.19 8.41 -7.89
N GLN A 444 25.24 7.28 -8.58
CA GLN A 444 24.43 7.04 -9.76
C GLN A 444 23.93 5.61 -9.86
N GLY A 445 22.81 5.45 -10.53
CA GLY A 445 22.23 4.14 -10.77
C GLY A 445 21.08 4.17 -11.76
N GLY A 446 20.46 3.02 -11.93
CA GLY A 446 19.30 2.91 -12.78
C GLY A 446 18.86 1.47 -13.01
N PHE A 447 17.75 1.34 -13.71
CA PHE A 447 17.21 0.02 -14.06
C PHE A 447 16.47 0.05 -15.38
N VAL A 448 16.28 -1.17 -15.94
CA VAL A 448 15.43 -1.42 -17.10
C VAL A 448 14.56 -2.65 -16.82
N ASP A 449 13.26 -2.51 -16.96
CA ASP A 449 12.26 -3.58 -16.88
C ASP A 449 11.63 -3.80 -18.25
N ILE A 450 11.65 -5.02 -18.75
CA ILE A 450 11.04 -5.40 -20.02
C ILE A 450 10.07 -6.54 -19.77
N SER A 451 8.84 -6.39 -20.22
CA SER A 451 7.81 -7.43 -20.15
C SER A 451 7.30 -7.81 -21.52
N TYR A 452 7.13 -9.10 -21.74
CA TYR A 452 6.57 -9.66 -22.97
C TYR A 452 5.40 -10.59 -22.65
N THR A 453 4.22 -10.27 -23.19
CA THR A 453 2.99 -11.03 -23.06
C THR A 453 2.63 -11.62 -24.43
N PRO A 454 3.15 -12.82 -24.80
CA PRO A 454 2.91 -13.42 -26.13
C PRO A 454 1.44 -13.70 -26.38
N LYS A 455 0.73 -14.13 -25.36
CA LYS A 455 -0.72 -14.38 -25.33
C LYS A 455 -1.28 -14.22 -23.92
N ARG A 456 -2.59 -14.10 -23.81
CA ARG A 456 -3.32 -14.06 -22.56
C ARG A 456 -2.88 -15.23 -21.63
N GLY A 457 -2.65 -14.93 -20.36
CA GLY A 457 -2.22 -15.89 -19.36
C GLY A 457 -0.74 -16.33 -19.44
N ARG A 458 0.10 -15.67 -20.24
CA ARG A 458 1.55 -15.93 -20.31
C ARG A 458 2.30 -14.62 -20.29
N LYS A 459 3.18 -14.44 -19.32
CA LYS A 459 4.02 -13.23 -19.20
C LYS A 459 5.47 -13.60 -18.88
N HIS A 460 6.38 -13.00 -19.60
CA HIS A 460 7.81 -13.01 -19.34
C HIS A 460 8.23 -11.62 -18.93
N SER A 461 9.10 -11.48 -17.93
CA SER A 461 9.65 -10.19 -17.54
C SER A 461 11.15 -10.36 -17.26
N LEU A 462 11.93 -9.42 -17.78
CA LEU A 462 13.35 -9.26 -17.52
C LEU A 462 13.56 -7.93 -16.84
N ALA A 463 14.39 -7.91 -15.83
CA ALA A 463 14.80 -6.68 -15.12
C ALA A 463 16.31 -6.67 -14.99
N PHE A 464 16.92 -5.51 -15.19
CA PHE A 464 18.34 -5.27 -15.01
C PHE A 464 18.52 -4.07 -14.10
N ASP A 465 19.38 -4.19 -13.11
CA ASP A 465 19.66 -3.17 -12.11
C ASP A 465 21.16 -2.87 -12.08
N TYR A 466 21.49 -1.59 -11.99
CA TYR A 466 22.80 -1.10 -11.66
C TYR A 466 22.68 0.08 -10.71
N PHE A 467 23.29 0.00 -9.56
CA PHE A 467 23.38 1.08 -8.57
C PHE A 467 24.79 1.03 -7.97
N ASP A 468 25.52 2.12 -8.02
CA ASP A 468 26.80 2.19 -7.37
C ASP A 468 26.69 2.20 -5.84
N ASP A 469 27.82 2.17 -5.14
CA ASP A 469 27.89 2.14 -3.68
C ASP A 469 27.65 3.50 -3.01
N LYS A 470 27.55 4.57 -3.80
CA LYS A 470 27.39 5.95 -3.33
C LYS A 470 25.98 6.49 -3.53
N VAL A 471 25.19 5.87 -4.42
CA VAL A 471 23.84 6.33 -4.66
C VAL A 471 23.01 6.21 -3.39
N ASP A 472 22.44 7.32 -2.93
CA ASP A 472 21.50 7.40 -1.84
C ASP A 472 20.31 8.30 -2.24
N ILE A 473 19.11 7.82 -1.99
CA ILE A 473 17.87 8.53 -2.27
C ILE A 473 16.97 8.60 -1.04
N ASN A 474 17.45 8.12 0.13
CA ASN A 474 16.59 7.84 1.28
C ASN A 474 16.20 9.07 2.11
N ASP A 475 16.76 10.25 1.84
CA ASP A 475 16.33 11.47 2.52
C ASP A 475 14.92 11.91 2.13
N PHE A 476 14.56 11.75 0.84
CA PHE A 476 13.19 12.00 0.38
C PHE A 476 12.56 10.81 -0.35
N GLY A 477 13.34 9.81 -0.71
CA GLY A 477 12.90 8.60 -1.39
C GLY A 477 12.90 7.37 -0.49
N PHE A 478 12.72 6.22 -1.13
CA PHE A 478 12.85 4.92 -0.50
C PHE A 478 13.57 3.94 -1.42
N PHE A 479 14.65 3.39 -0.92
CA PHE A 479 15.51 2.45 -1.62
C PHE A 479 16.11 1.45 -0.63
N ARG A 480 15.96 0.16 -0.89
CA ARG A 480 16.37 -0.86 0.05
C ARG A 480 17.89 -0.98 0.18
N ARG A 481 18.61 -0.93 -0.95
CA ARG A 481 20.08 -1.02 -0.96
C ARG A 481 20.68 -0.49 -2.26
N ASN A 482 21.85 0.10 -2.15
CA ASN A 482 22.78 0.42 -3.23
C ASN A 482 23.80 -0.71 -3.44
N ASP A 483 24.85 -0.45 -4.23
CA ASP A 483 25.92 -1.39 -4.56
C ASP A 483 25.36 -2.70 -5.15
N ILE A 484 24.64 -2.57 -6.27
CA ILE A 484 23.99 -3.69 -6.95
C ILE A 484 24.27 -3.62 -8.45
N LYS A 485 24.66 -4.76 -9.01
CA LYS A 485 24.53 -5.05 -10.45
C LYS A 485 23.89 -6.42 -10.60
N GLY A 486 22.80 -6.50 -11.34
CA GLY A 486 22.12 -7.78 -11.41
C GLY A 486 20.98 -7.86 -12.40
N GLY A 487 20.37 -9.02 -12.45
CA GLY A 487 19.25 -9.30 -13.30
C GLY A 487 18.22 -10.22 -12.68
N ARG A 488 16.99 -10.07 -13.14
CA ARG A 488 15.86 -10.91 -12.72
C ARG A 488 15.06 -11.34 -13.92
N TYR A 489 14.73 -12.61 -13.97
CA TYR A 489 13.76 -13.15 -14.91
C TYR A 489 12.53 -13.65 -14.17
N LYS A 490 11.35 -13.31 -14.66
CA LYS A 490 10.07 -13.82 -14.15
C LYS A 490 9.27 -14.43 -15.29
N TYR A 491 8.69 -15.59 -15.04
CA TYR A 491 7.69 -16.22 -15.89
C TYR A 491 6.41 -16.40 -15.10
N GLY A 492 5.31 -15.86 -15.61
CA GLY A 492 3.97 -16.03 -15.05
C GLY A 492 3.06 -16.79 -16.01
N ARG A 493 2.32 -17.75 -15.47
CA ARG A 493 1.32 -18.52 -16.20
C ARG A 493 0.02 -18.60 -15.40
N THR A 494 -1.07 -18.15 -16.01
CA THR A 494 -2.43 -18.32 -15.50
C THR A 494 -3.21 -19.20 -16.46
N ASP A 495 -3.81 -20.24 -15.96
CA ASP A 495 -4.70 -21.15 -16.68
C ASP A 495 -6.06 -21.18 -15.96
N SER A 496 -7.12 -21.00 -16.72
CA SER A 496 -8.53 -21.19 -16.33
C SER A 496 -9.14 -22.32 -17.15
N ASN A 497 -10.37 -22.71 -16.89
CA ASN A 497 -11.05 -23.84 -17.54
C ASN A 497 -10.34 -25.19 -17.34
N ILE A 498 -9.84 -25.43 -16.13
CA ILE A 498 -9.24 -26.70 -15.74
C ILE A 498 -10.30 -27.47 -14.94
N PRO A 499 -10.62 -28.73 -15.25
CA PRO A 499 -11.59 -29.51 -14.47
C PRO A 499 -11.25 -29.50 -12.97
N GLY A 500 -12.22 -29.09 -12.13
CA GLY A 500 -12.07 -28.99 -10.69
C GLY A 500 -11.37 -27.72 -10.17
N LEU A 501 -10.93 -26.85 -11.07
CA LEU A 501 -10.25 -25.59 -10.71
C LEU A 501 -10.82 -24.40 -11.47
N GLN A 502 -11.19 -23.36 -10.77
CA GLN A 502 -11.49 -22.06 -11.38
C GLN A 502 -10.23 -21.47 -12.02
N GLU A 503 -9.12 -21.45 -11.28
CA GLU A 503 -7.87 -20.85 -11.75
C GLU A 503 -6.64 -21.53 -11.14
N ARG A 504 -5.56 -21.60 -11.95
CA ARG A 504 -4.23 -21.97 -11.52
C ARG A 504 -3.23 -20.92 -11.98
N ARG A 505 -2.51 -20.32 -11.05
CA ARG A 505 -1.39 -19.40 -11.32
C ARG A 505 -0.07 -20.07 -10.97
N THR A 506 0.87 -20.03 -11.88
CA THR A 506 2.23 -20.57 -11.69
C THR A 506 3.22 -19.46 -11.95
N ASN A 507 4.13 -19.23 -11.02
CA ASN A 507 5.17 -18.23 -11.15
C ASN A 507 6.55 -18.88 -10.96
N LEU A 508 7.49 -18.49 -11.81
CA LEU A 508 8.91 -18.81 -11.69
C LEU A 508 9.69 -17.50 -11.71
N ARG A 509 10.60 -17.31 -10.76
CA ARG A 509 11.52 -16.18 -10.72
C ARG A 509 12.93 -16.66 -10.50
N ILE A 510 13.86 -16.13 -11.29
CA ILE A 510 15.30 -16.33 -11.13
C ILE A 510 15.93 -14.97 -10.87
N VAL A 511 16.80 -14.88 -9.89
CA VAL A 511 17.48 -13.65 -9.47
C VAL A 511 18.96 -13.91 -9.39
N GLU A 512 19.76 -12.95 -9.85
CA GLU A 512 21.20 -12.97 -9.73
C GLU A 512 21.69 -11.54 -9.54
N GLU A 513 22.29 -11.23 -8.36
CA GLU A 513 22.78 -9.90 -8.01
C GLU A 513 24.20 -9.99 -7.41
N TYR A 514 25.04 -9.01 -7.76
CA TYR A 514 26.40 -8.87 -7.31
C TYR A 514 26.64 -7.46 -6.79
N ASN A 515 27.55 -7.30 -5.84
CA ASN A 515 28.09 -6.00 -5.45
C ASN A 515 29.25 -5.57 -6.39
N ARG A 516 29.86 -4.40 -6.14
CA ARG A 516 30.96 -3.87 -6.94
C ARG A 516 32.21 -4.77 -6.90
N ASP A 517 32.44 -5.45 -5.80
CA ASP A 517 33.58 -6.37 -5.62
C ASP A 517 33.37 -7.71 -6.33
N GLY A 518 32.24 -7.88 -7.03
CA GLY A 518 31.91 -9.10 -7.77
C GLY A 518 31.44 -10.25 -6.88
N GLN A 519 31.14 -9.98 -5.63
CA GLN A 519 30.56 -10.95 -4.72
C GLN A 519 29.09 -11.11 -5.02
N ARG A 520 28.60 -12.36 -5.09
CA ARG A 520 27.18 -12.66 -5.21
C ARG A 520 26.47 -12.35 -3.90
N THR A 521 25.62 -11.32 -3.87
CA THR A 521 24.94 -10.86 -2.66
C THR A 521 23.49 -11.35 -2.57
N ARG A 522 22.84 -11.57 -3.71
CA ARG A 522 21.50 -12.11 -3.77
C ARG A 522 21.34 -12.97 -5.01
N SER A 523 20.89 -14.21 -4.82
CA SER A 523 20.50 -15.05 -5.94
C SER A 523 19.50 -16.08 -5.48
N GLY A 524 18.75 -16.65 -6.43
CA GLY A 524 17.80 -17.70 -6.12
C GLY A 524 16.89 -18.06 -7.26
N ILE A 525 16.27 -19.22 -7.10
CA ILE A 525 15.20 -19.74 -7.95
C ILE A 525 13.96 -19.86 -7.07
N PHE A 526 12.90 -19.19 -7.45
CA PHE A 526 11.65 -19.09 -6.70
C PHE A 526 10.52 -19.62 -7.57
N ALA A 527 9.84 -20.64 -7.12
CA ALA A 527 8.69 -21.21 -7.79
C ALA A 527 7.50 -21.27 -6.84
N ASN A 528 6.37 -20.74 -7.29
CA ASN A 528 5.12 -20.87 -6.53
C ASN A 528 3.94 -21.17 -7.43
N GLN A 529 2.91 -21.72 -6.84
CA GLN A 529 1.65 -21.97 -7.53
C GLN A 529 0.48 -21.71 -6.58
N ASP A 530 -0.51 -20.96 -7.09
CA ASP A 530 -1.82 -20.77 -6.49
C ASP A 530 -2.85 -21.57 -7.26
N ARG A 531 -3.76 -22.23 -6.56
CA ARG A 531 -4.92 -22.94 -7.12
C ARG A 531 -6.18 -22.50 -6.39
N VAL A 532 -7.17 -22.09 -7.15
CA VAL A 532 -8.53 -21.84 -6.67
C VAL A 532 -9.42 -22.95 -7.20
N PHE A 533 -10.04 -23.70 -6.31
CA PHE A 533 -10.94 -24.79 -6.63
C PHE A 533 -12.34 -24.28 -6.97
N ASP A 534 -13.15 -25.12 -7.68
CA ASP A 534 -14.56 -24.78 -7.98
C ASP A 534 -15.39 -24.54 -6.70
N SER A 535 -14.94 -25.04 -5.55
CA SER A 535 -15.51 -24.82 -4.22
C SER A 535 -15.11 -23.48 -3.59
N ASN A 536 -14.40 -22.60 -4.30
CA ASN A 536 -13.79 -21.36 -3.80
C ASN A 536 -12.70 -21.54 -2.73
N ASN A 537 -12.37 -22.77 -2.33
CA ASN A 537 -11.17 -23.00 -1.52
C ASN A 537 -9.93 -22.71 -2.31
N SER A 538 -8.85 -22.32 -1.65
CA SER A 538 -7.58 -22.05 -2.30
C SER A 538 -6.42 -22.78 -1.65
N VAL A 539 -5.37 -23.06 -2.43
CA VAL A 539 -4.09 -23.54 -1.93
C VAL A 539 -2.95 -22.80 -2.62
N PHE A 540 -2.07 -22.28 -1.83
CA PHE A 540 -0.77 -21.75 -2.24
C PHE A 540 0.32 -22.70 -1.81
N TYR A 541 1.34 -22.92 -2.63
CA TYR A 541 2.57 -23.58 -2.23
C TYR A 541 3.77 -23.00 -2.95
N GLU A 542 4.93 -23.07 -2.29
CA GLU A 542 6.19 -22.57 -2.83
C GLU A 542 7.36 -23.50 -2.59
N LEU A 543 8.33 -23.41 -3.49
CA LEU A 543 9.63 -24.03 -3.38
C LEU A 543 10.68 -23.05 -3.88
N ASN A 544 11.57 -22.65 -2.99
CA ASN A 544 12.61 -21.67 -3.27
C ASN A 544 13.98 -22.25 -2.92
N TYR A 545 14.96 -21.95 -3.78
CA TYR A 545 16.34 -22.31 -3.55
C TYR A 545 17.22 -21.05 -3.57
N PHE A 546 17.99 -20.87 -2.53
CA PHE A 546 18.98 -19.80 -2.38
C PHE A 546 20.37 -20.44 -2.44
N PRO A 547 21.17 -20.21 -3.51
CA PRO A 547 22.55 -20.70 -3.55
C PRO A 547 23.44 -19.96 -2.55
N LYS A 548 24.64 -20.47 -2.33
CA LYS A 548 25.67 -19.81 -1.54
C LYS A 548 25.90 -18.40 -2.02
N ARG A 549 26.01 -17.46 -1.09
CA ARG A 549 26.16 -16.03 -1.37
C ARG A 549 27.02 -15.35 -0.31
N TRP A 550 27.37 -14.12 -0.55
CA TRP A 550 27.91 -13.22 0.43
C TRP A 550 26.80 -12.44 1.14
N GLU A 551 26.98 -12.22 2.42
CA GLU A 551 26.20 -11.28 3.20
C GLU A 551 27.08 -10.07 3.51
N ASP A 552 26.74 -8.92 2.97
CA ASP A 552 27.54 -7.69 2.95
C ASP A 552 26.85 -6.52 3.68
N ARG A 553 25.70 -6.75 4.36
CA ARG A 553 24.93 -5.69 5.02
C ARG A 553 24.65 -5.96 6.49
N ASN A 554 24.44 -7.20 6.89
CA ASN A 554 24.03 -7.51 8.26
C ASN A 554 25.12 -7.21 9.30
N SER A 555 26.38 -7.03 8.88
CA SER A 555 27.49 -6.62 9.75
C SER A 555 27.58 -5.09 9.93
N GLU A 556 26.68 -4.32 9.31
CA GLU A 556 26.68 -2.85 9.34
C GLU A 556 28.05 -2.23 8.95
N GLY A 557 28.69 -2.82 7.92
CA GLY A 557 29.98 -2.36 7.39
C GLY A 557 31.21 -2.96 8.09
N ASN A 558 31.04 -3.87 9.04
CA ASN A 558 32.14 -4.50 9.77
C ASN A 558 32.71 -5.77 9.10
N GLY A 559 32.50 -5.93 7.78
CA GLY A 559 33.03 -7.00 6.94
C GLY A 559 31.95 -7.95 6.41
N ASP A 560 32.33 -8.70 5.37
CA ASP A 560 31.43 -9.58 4.63
C ASP A 560 31.67 -11.04 5.04
N TYR A 561 30.64 -11.85 4.95
CA TYR A 561 30.75 -13.28 5.26
C TYR A 561 29.93 -14.14 4.30
N ARG A 562 30.30 -15.40 4.16
CA ARG A 562 29.60 -16.38 3.32
C ARG A 562 28.43 -17.02 4.05
N VAL A 563 27.33 -17.11 3.33
CA VAL A 563 26.11 -17.80 3.75
C VAL A 563 25.92 -19.06 2.90
N GLU A 564 25.61 -20.18 3.55
CA GLU A 564 25.39 -21.46 2.88
C GLU A 564 24.11 -21.46 2.01
N GLY A 565 24.11 -22.38 1.03
CA GLY A 565 22.91 -22.60 0.20
C GLY A 565 21.77 -23.21 1.03
N ARG A 566 20.55 -22.76 0.77
CA ARG A 566 19.40 -23.17 1.58
C ARG A 566 18.12 -23.26 0.78
N TRP A 567 17.16 -24.00 1.30
CA TRP A 567 15.83 -24.14 0.75
C TRP A 567 14.79 -23.45 1.64
N GLN A 568 13.75 -22.99 0.99
CA GLN A 568 12.50 -22.57 1.61
C GLN A 568 11.35 -23.27 0.89
N THR A 569 10.41 -23.81 1.64
CA THR A 569 9.21 -24.44 1.10
C THR A 569 8.06 -24.27 2.05
N GLY A 570 6.86 -24.26 1.56
CA GLY A 570 5.67 -24.17 2.40
C GLY A 570 4.39 -24.24 1.61
N ALA A 571 3.31 -24.32 2.34
CA ALA A 571 1.96 -24.32 1.80
C ALA A 571 1.01 -23.55 2.71
N PHE A 572 0.00 -22.95 2.10
CA PHE A 572 -1.12 -22.29 2.77
C PHE A 572 -2.42 -22.75 2.12
N PHE A 573 -3.34 -23.22 2.91
CA PHE A 573 -4.70 -23.61 2.48
C PHE A 573 -5.71 -22.66 3.11
N GLU A 574 -6.68 -22.23 2.32
CA GLU A 574 -7.75 -21.35 2.77
C GLU A 574 -9.11 -21.86 2.28
N THR A 575 -10.09 -21.82 3.17
CA THR A 575 -11.49 -22.16 2.85
C THR A 575 -12.19 -20.98 2.21
N ASP A 576 -13.37 -21.23 1.63
CA ASP A 576 -14.20 -20.23 0.96
C ASP A 576 -14.55 -19.04 1.88
N GLU A 577 -13.99 -17.85 1.57
CA GLU A 577 -14.28 -16.61 2.29
C GLU A 577 -15.72 -16.07 2.12
N SER A 578 -16.50 -16.62 1.19
CA SER A 578 -17.91 -16.26 1.04
C SER A 578 -18.76 -16.80 2.20
N ARG A 579 -18.27 -17.83 2.91
CA ARG A 579 -18.96 -18.44 4.05
C ARG A 579 -18.86 -17.58 5.31
N PRO A 580 -19.81 -17.76 6.26
CA PRO A 580 -19.76 -17.03 7.54
C PRO A 580 -18.48 -17.30 8.35
N LEU A 581 -17.87 -18.48 8.20
CA LEU A 581 -16.60 -18.85 8.80
C LEU A 581 -15.66 -19.29 7.69
N SER A 582 -14.49 -18.63 7.60
CA SER A 582 -13.38 -19.06 6.79
C SER A 582 -12.15 -19.29 7.67
N VAL A 583 -11.33 -20.29 7.28
CA VAL A 583 -10.12 -20.68 7.99
C VAL A 583 -8.98 -20.85 7.00
N GLY A 584 -7.85 -20.21 7.27
CA GLY A 584 -6.58 -20.38 6.59
C GLY A 584 -5.59 -21.11 7.50
N ILE A 585 -4.81 -22.03 6.96
CA ILE A 585 -3.75 -22.76 7.69
C ILE A 585 -2.50 -22.79 6.83
N GLY A 586 -1.38 -22.35 7.39
CA GLY A 586 -0.07 -22.31 6.76
C GLY A 586 1.01 -23.04 7.52
N ALA A 587 1.95 -23.63 6.79
CA ALA A 587 3.18 -24.18 7.34
C ALA A 587 4.33 -23.97 6.36
N PHE A 588 5.44 -23.38 6.85
CA PHE A 588 6.61 -23.03 6.06
C PHE A 588 7.90 -23.48 6.76
N TYR A 589 8.84 -23.89 5.95
CA TYR A 589 10.20 -24.25 6.36
C TYR A 589 11.18 -23.31 5.64
N THR A 590 12.11 -22.74 6.36
CA THR A 590 13.23 -21.97 5.82
C THR A 590 14.53 -22.43 6.47
N GLY A 591 15.55 -22.80 5.65
CA GLY A 591 16.90 -23.05 6.15
C GLY A 591 17.57 -21.75 6.61
N GLU A 592 18.32 -21.76 7.70
CA GLU A 592 19.03 -20.61 8.24
C GLU A 592 20.43 -20.42 7.64
N HIS A 593 21.03 -19.25 7.87
CA HIS A 593 22.27 -18.78 7.22
C HIS A 593 23.50 -19.63 7.52
N ILE A 594 23.61 -20.14 8.74
CA ILE A 594 24.74 -20.94 9.21
C ILE A 594 24.41 -22.44 9.37
N GLY A 595 23.26 -22.85 8.82
CA GLY A 595 22.63 -24.14 9.13
C GLY A 595 21.56 -23.95 10.21
N GLY A 596 20.75 -24.97 10.43
CA GLY A 596 19.55 -24.83 11.24
C GLY A 596 18.32 -24.52 10.39
N ARG A 597 17.24 -24.08 11.03
CA ARG A 597 15.94 -23.93 10.38
C ARG A 597 15.05 -22.93 11.10
N THR A 598 14.12 -22.36 10.34
CA THR A 598 12.89 -21.74 10.85
C THR A 598 11.69 -22.55 10.39
N LEU A 599 10.81 -22.90 11.32
CA LEU A 599 9.48 -23.44 11.06
C LEU A 599 8.46 -22.35 11.40
N GLU A 600 7.62 -22.01 10.44
CA GLU A 600 6.56 -21.03 10.62
C GLU A 600 5.20 -21.72 10.46
N TYR A 601 4.29 -21.43 11.37
CA TYR A 601 2.90 -21.88 11.34
C TYR A 601 1.98 -20.69 11.45
N SER A 602 0.92 -20.70 10.67
CA SER A 602 -0.12 -19.67 10.71
C SER A 602 -1.51 -20.27 10.70
N VAL A 603 -2.40 -19.66 11.46
CA VAL A 603 -3.84 -19.94 11.45
C VAL A 603 -4.56 -18.62 11.37
N GLU A 604 -5.31 -18.44 10.28
CA GLU A 604 -6.15 -17.27 10.04
C GLU A 604 -7.60 -17.70 10.16
N THR A 605 -8.42 -16.96 10.90
CA THR A 605 -9.84 -17.27 11.05
C THR A 605 -10.63 -15.99 10.86
N ALA A 606 -11.59 -15.99 9.95
CA ALA A 606 -12.52 -14.90 9.78
C ALA A 606 -13.96 -15.38 10.01
N TRP A 607 -14.58 -14.84 11.05
CA TRP A 607 -15.96 -15.13 11.42
C TRP A 607 -16.86 -13.93 11.16
N ARG A 608 -17.80 -14.09 10.24
CA ARG A 608 -18.75 -13.07 9.78
C ARG A 608 -20.18 -13.64 9.85
N PRO A 609 -20.78 -13.71 11.05
CA PRO A 609 -22.10 -14.33 11.26
C PRO A 609 -23.24 -13.56 10.59
N ASN A 610 -23.02 -12.29 10.29
CA ASN A 610 -23.94 -11.40 9.57
C ASN A 610 -23.15 -10.29 8.87
N ASP A 611 -23.83 -9.46 8.10
CA ASP A 611 -23.19 -8.42 7.28
C ASP A 611 -22.57 -7.27 8.07
N ARG A 612 -22.91 -7.11 9.34
CA ARG A 612 -22.50 -5.99 10.20
C ARG A 612 -21.37 -6.34 11.16
N PHE A 613 -21.05 -7.61 11.32
CA PHE A 613 -20.03 -8.05 12.27
C PHE A 613 -18.96 -8.88 11.57
N SER A 614 -17.72 -8.58 11.88
CA SER A 614 -16.54 -9.34 11.44
C SER A 614 -15.56 -9.47 12.59
N LEU A 615 -15.13 -10.69 12.87
CA LEU A 615 -14.02 -11.00 13.77
C LEU A 615 -12.97 -11.76 12.97
N ILE A 616 -11.76 -11.20 12.91
CA ILE A 616 -10.62 -11.83 12.27
C ILE A 616 -9.59 -12.10 13.37
N VAL A 617 -9.10 -13.33 13.43
CA VAL A 617 -8.04 -13.76 14.36
C VAL A 617 -6.95 -14.41 13.54
N ASP A 618 -5.76 -13.83 13.61
CA ASP A 618 -4.56 -14.34 12.97
C ASP A 618 -3.57 -14.75 14.04
N LEU A 619 -3.11 -16.00 13.99
CA LEU A 619 -2.12 -16.56 14.91
C LEU A 619 -0.89 -16.96 14.12
N GLY A 620 0.24 -16.31 14.35
CA GLY A 620 1.54 -16.68 13.80
C GLY A 620 2.46 -17.22 14.90
N TYR A 621 3.13 -18.33 14.61
CA TYR A 621 4.17 -18.91 15.45
C TYR A 621 5.38 -19.29 14.62
N GLU A 622 6.60 -18.95 15.10
CA GLU A 622 7.85 -19.37 14.49
C GLU A 622 8.76 -20.04 15.53
N ASP A 623 9.33 -21.20 15.17
CA ASP A 623 10.41 -21.87 15.87
C ASP A 623 11.68 -21.76 15.03
N LYS A 624 12.66 -21.00 15.52
CA LYS A 624 13.94 -20.75 14.86
C LYS A 624 15.06 -21.45 15.58
N LYS A 625 15.91 -22.12 14.82
CA LYS A 625 17.14 -22.76 15.31
C LYS A 625 18.33 -22.24 14.52
N GLY A 626 19.28 -21.59 15.20
CA GLY A 626 20.45 -20.99 14.55
C GLY A 626 20.15 -19.69 13.81
N TRP A 627 19.22 -18.90 14.31
CA TRP A 627 18.91 -17.56 13.80
C TRP A 627 20.05 -16.58 14.13
N VAL A 628 20.62 -15.94 13.10
CA VAL A 628 21.81 -15.08 13.22
C VAL A 628 21.43 -13.62 13.29
N LEU A 629 21.89 -12.92 14.33
CA LEU A 629 21.72 -11.49 14.55
C LEU A 629 23.06 -10.80 14.77
N HIS A 630 23.24 -9.63 14.15
CA HIS A 630 24.34 -8.72 14.47
C HIS A 630 24.17 -8.15 15.87
N GLN A 631 25.26 -8.08 16.62
CA GLN A 631 25.28 -7.58 17.98
C GLN A 631 26.02 -6.24 18.08
N SER A 632 27.28 -6.22 17.69
CA SER A 632 28.10 -5.03 17.67
C SER A 632 29.39 -5.29 16.91
N ASN A 633 29.91 -4.29 16.23
CA ASN A 633 31.18 -4.40 15.48
C ASN A 633 31.15 -5.63 14.55
N ARG A 634 32.04 -6.61 14.79
CA ARG A 634 32.14 -7.85 14.00
C ARG A 634 31.39 -9.04 14.62
N GLU A 635 30.81 -8.85 15.81
CA GLU A 635 30.19 -9.93 16.55
C GLU A 635 28.73 -10.17 16.14
N PHE A 636 28.39 -11.46 16.04
CA PHE A 636 27.06 -11.98 15.84
C PHE A 636 26.69 -12.97 16.95
N GLY A 637 25.41 -13.05 17.26
CA GLY A 637 24.82 -14.15 18.02
C GLY A 637 24.03 -15.07 17.11
N ALA A 638 24.15 -16.37 17.33
CA ALA A 638 23.24 -17.36 16.78
C ALA A 638 22.26 -17.79 17.87
N TYR A 639 20.97 -17.69 17.63
CA TYR A 639 19.91 -17.88 18.61
C TYR A 639 19.01 -19.05 18.26
N ASP A 640 18.56 -19.73 19.29
CA ASP A 640 17.36 -20.55 19.25
C ASP A 640 16.21 -19.67 19.77
N ALA A 641 15.16 -19.46 18.95
CA ALA A 641 14.16 -18.45 19.28
C ALA A 641 12.73 -18.89 18.93
N GLU A 642 11.80 -18.45 19.75
CA GLU A 642 10.37 -18.62 19.55
C GLU A 642 9.67 -17.27 19.41
N PHE A 643 8.76 -17.20 18.43
CA PHE A 643 7.99 -15.99 18.13
C PHE A 643 6.50 -16.29 18.19
N TRP A 644 5.74 -15.46 18.87
CA TRP A 644 4.28 -15.44 18.83
C TRP A 644 3.78 -14.11 18.32
N ARG A 645 2.87 -14.15 17.33
CA ARG A 645 2.28 -12.96 16.70
C ARG A 645 0.77 -13.09 16.54
N PRO A 646 -0.02 -13.08 17.64
CA PRO A 646 -1.45 -13.00 17.55
C PRO A 646 -1.90 -11.59 17.14
N GLN A 647 -2.89 -11.55 16.25
CA GLN A 647 -3.60 -10.36 15.85
C GLN A 647 -5.10 -10.60 15.90
N ILE A 648 -5.86 -9.64 16.43
CA ILE A 648 -7.31 -9.66 16.47
C ILE A 648 -7.81 -8.36 15.83
N GLU A 649 -8.73 -8.48 14.87
CA GLU A 649 -9.48 -7.37 14.32
C GLU A 649 -10.97 -7.67 14.46
N MET A 650 -11.71 -6.80 15.13
CA MET A 650 -13.15 -6.86 15.25
C MET A 650 -13.78 -5.60 14.67
N ASP A 651 -14.69 -5.78 13.72
CA ASP A 651 -15.48 -4.71 13.13
C ASP A 651 -16.96 -4.90 13.48
N PHE A 652 -17.60 -3.83 13.93
CA PHE A 652 -19.04 -3.76 14.11
C PHE A 652 -19.60 -2.50 13.43
N PHE A 653 -20.55 -2.68 12.53
CA PHE A 653 -21.15 -1.61 11.75
C PHE A 653 -22.57 -1.32 12.22
N LEU A 654 -22.81 -0.13 12.74
CA LEU A 654 -24.17 0.38 12.98
C LEU A 654 -24.86 0.70 11.64
N SER A 655 -24.10 1.22 10.69
CA SER A 655 -24.47 1.48 9.30
C SER A 655 -23.23 1.49 8.42
N ALA A 656 -23.34 1.62 7.09
CA ALA A 656 -22.21 1.79 6.19
C ALA A 656 -21.33 3.02 6.52
N ARG A 657 -21.87 4.00 7.26
CA ARG A 657 -21.21 5.25 7.68
C ARG A 657 -20.76 5.28 9.15
N GLN A 658 -21.10 4.26 9.93
CA GLN A 658 -20.75 4.21 11.35
C GLN A 658 -20.14 2.86 11.70
N GLN A 659 -18.90 2.90 12.16
CA GLN A 659 -18.10 1.73 12.47
C GLN A 659 -17.49 1.84 13.85
N PHE A 660 -17.54 0.75 14.58
CA PHE A 660 -16.72 0.51 15.75
C PHE A 660 -15.72 -0.60 15.41
N ARG A 661 -14.43 -0.32 15.62
CA ARG A 661 -13.33 -1.27 15.37
C ARG A 661 -12.47 -1.45 16.61
N ILE A 662 -12.11 -2.68 16.89
CA ILE A 662 -11.05 -3.03 17.84
C ILE A 662 -9.97 -3.75 17.06
N THR A 663 -8.72 -3.34 17.28
CA THR A 663 -7.52 -4.06 16.83
C THR A 663 -6.63 -4.32 18.04
N ALA A 664 -6.14 -5.55 18.17
CA ALA A 664 -5.15 -5.92 19.16
C ALA A 664 -4.05 -6.72 18.45
N GLN A 665 -2.81 -6.34 18.66
CA GLN A 665 -1.64 -7.02 18.10
C GLN A 665 -0.61 -7.19 19.19
N TRP A 666 0.02 -8.36 19.24
CA TRP A 666 1.13 -8.62 20.12
C TRP A 666 2.26 -9.32 19.37
N ALA A 667 3.48 -8.96 19.68
CA ALA A 667 4.67 -9.65 19.23
C ALA A 667 5.49 -10.03 20.45
N GLY A 668 5.55 -11.32 20.76
CA GLY A 668 6.37 -11.90 21.83
C GLY A 668 7.51 -12.70 21.23
N ILE A 669 8.74 -12.41 21.63
CA ILE A 669 9.95 -13.09 21.17
C ILE A 669 10.74 -13.52 22.40
N LYS A 670 11.20 -14.77 22.40
CA LYS A 670 12.19 -15.29 23.33
C LYS A 670 13.34 -15.84 22.51
N ALA A 671 14.56 -15.44 22.82
CA ALA A 671 15.75 -15.84 22.08
C ALA A 671 16.88 -16.21 23.04
N ASP A 672 17.30 -17.47 22.98
CA ASP A 672 18.38 -18.04 23.79
C ASP A 672 19.65 -18.07 22.94
N GLU A 673 20.76 -17.51 23.45
CA GLU A 673 22.03 -17.48 22.74
C GLU A 673 22.63 -18.90 22.70
N ARG A 674 22.79 -19.42 21.49
CA ARG A 674 23.39 -20.74 21.28
C ARG A 674 24.92 -20.68 21.15
N GLU A 675 25.39 -19.66 20.37
CA GLU A 675 26.82 -19.45 20.15
C GLU A 675 27.10 -18.02 19.69
N ARG A 676 28.30 -17.54 19.96
CA ARG A 676 28.82 -16.27 19.44
C ARG A 676 29.69 -16.50 18.23
N LEU A 677 29.57 -15.62 17.29
CA LEU A 677 30.23 -15.71 16.01
C LEU A 677 30.94 -14.39 15.69
N ASP A 678 32.01 -14.46 14.92
CA ASP A 678 32.76 -13.30 14.42
C ASP A 678 32.85 -13.34 12.90
N VAL A 679 32.83 -12.16 12.28
CA VAL A 679 33.10 -12.02 10.85
C VAL A 679 34.58 -12.37 10.60
N PRO A 680 34.91 -13.22 9.61
CA PRO A 680 36.30 -13.59 9.34
C PRO A 680 37.15 -12.39 8.90
N LEU A 681 38.44 -12.38 9.23
CA LEU A 681 39.41 -11.36 8.75
C LEU A 681 39.75 -11.51 7.26
N GLY A 682 39.15 -12.45 6.57
CA GLY A 682 39.29 -12.72 5.15
C GLY A 682 38.06 -13.44 4.62
N ASP A 683 38.19 -14.09 3.48
CA ASP A 683 37.09 -14.84 2.87
C ASP A 683 36.64 -16.02 3.75
N GLY A 684 35.36 -16.09 4.10
CA GLY A 684 34.85 -17.24 4.83
C GLY A 684 33.45 -17.08 5.41
N SER A 685 32.98 -18.13 6.05
CA SER A 685 31.75 -18.09 6.84
C SER A 685 32.04 -17.52 8.23
N LEU A 686 31.00 -17.10 8.96
CA LEU A 686 31.11 -16.69 10.36
C LEU A 686 31.85 -17.77 11.16
N GLN A 687 32.71 -17.34 12.08
CA GLN A 687 33.57 -18.21 12.90
C GLN A 687 33.11 -18.17 14.34
N THR A 688 33.01 -19.34 15.01
CA THR A 688 32.65 -19.39 16.40
C THR A 688 33.72 -18.74 17.27
N LEU A 689 33.31 -17.84 18.15
CA LEU A 689 34.17 -17.20 19.12
C LEU A 689 34.36 -18.14 20.37
N ASN A 690 35.63 -18.34 20.75
CA ASN A 690 35.92 -19.03 22.01
C ASN A 690 35.74 -18.04 23.16
N LEU A 691 34.63 -18.16 23.89
CA LEU A 691 34.35 -17.29 25.02
C LEU A 691 35.20 -17.66 26.24
N ALA A 692 35.59 -16.66 27.04
CA ALA A 692 36.19 -16.88 28.32
C ALA A 692 35.19 -17.63 29.27
N ALA A 693 35.70 -18.47 30.14
CA ALA A 693 34.86 -19.16 31.13
C ALA A 693 34.12 -18.13 32.03
N GLY A 694 32.79 -18.19 32.05
CA GLY A 694 31.95 -17.26 32.80
C GLY A 694 31.47 -16.04 32.03
N ALA A 695 31.61 -16.00 30.69
CA ALA A 695 30.92 -15.01 29.87
C ALA A 695 29.39 -15.17 30.06
N SER A 696 28.69 -14.07 30.29
CA SER A 696 27.23 -14.06 30.40
C SER A 696 26.57 -14.32 29.02
N ASP A 697 25.52 -15.11 29.00
CA ASP A 697 24.70 -15.31 27.82
C ASP A 697 24.00 -13.96 27.42
N ARG A 698 23.74 -13.79 26.11
CA ARG A 698 23.04 -12.63 25.57
C ARG A 698 21.60 -13.01 25.16
N ASP A 699 20.97 -13.78 26.05
CA ASP A 699 19.54 -14.09 25.88
C ASP A 699 18.73 -12.83 25.96
N PHE A 700 17.67 -12.74 25.15
CA PHE A 700 16.81 -11.58 25.16
C PHE A 700 15.36 -11.95 24.90
N THR A 701 14.47 -11.07 25.35
CA THR A 701 13.05 -11.12 25.08
C THR A 701 12.59 -9.79 24.47
N ILE A 702 11.52 -9.84 23.68
CA ILE A 702 10.83 -8.65 23.17
C ILE A 702 9.35 -8.86 23.38
N SER A 703 8.68 -7.87 23.96
CA SER A 703 7.23 -7.88 24.09
C SER A 703 6.64 -6.54 23.68
N ARG A 704 5.93 -6.53 22.54
CA ARG A 704 5.28 -5.33 22.00
C ARG A 704 3.80 -5.55 21.86
N VAL A 705 2.99 -4.70 22.48
CA VAL A 705 1.53 -4.69 22.37
C VAL A 705 1.08 -3.42 21.69
N THR A 706 0.12 -3.54 20.78
CA THR A 706 -0.69 -2.42 20.31
C THR A 706 -2.16 -2.78 20.39
N PHE A 707 -2.92 -1.98 21.09
CA PHE A 707 -4.37 -2.07 21.17
C PHE A 707 -4.98 -0.76 20.73
N GLN A 708 -5.98 -0.82 19.86
CA GLN A 708 -6.75 0.36 19.45
C GLN A 708 -8.24 0.03 19.43
N ALA A 709 -9.04 0.89 20.06
CA ALA A 709 -10.49 0.91 19.94
C ALA A 709 -10.88 2.22 19.24
N ARG A 710 -11.58 2.10 18.10
CA ARG A 710 -11.93 3.24 17.25
C ARG A 710 -13.40 3.24 16.90
N TYR A 711 -14.07 4.38 17.13
CA TYR A 711 -15.36 4.69 16.55
C TYR A 711 -15.17 5.72 15.44
N ARG A 712 -15.72 5.45 14.25
CA ARG A 712 -15.77 6.36 13.11
C ARG A 712 -17.23 6.64 12.74
N TRP A 713 -17.54 7.90 12.52
CA TRP A 713 -18.82 8.33 11.97
C TRP A 713 -18.59 9.28 10.79
N GLU A 714 -18.93 8.82 9.59
CA GLU A 714 -18.96 9.66 8.39
C GLU A 714 -20.26 10.48 8.38
N LEU A 715 -20.13 11.75 8.75
CA LEU A 715 -21.24 12.73 8.85
C LEU A 715 -21.78 13.12 7.46
N ALA A 716 -20.87 13.29 6.51
CA ALA A 716 -21.11 13.58 5.11
C ALA A 716 -19.91 13.01 4.29
N PRO A 717 -19.98 12.90 2.96
CA PRO A 717 -18.85 12.44 2.18
C PRO A 717 -17.55 13.19 2.52
N LEU A 718 -16.53 12.46 2.94
CA LEU A 718 -15.21 12.96 3.40
C LEU A 718 -15.27 13.87 4.63
N SER A 719 -16.29 13.74 5.46
CA SER A 719 -16.44 14.46 6.73
C SER A 719 -16.60 13.44 7.86
N ASP A 720 -15.60 13.31 8.69
CA ASP A 720 -15.51 12.23 9.66
C ASP A 720 -15.31 12.73 11.10
N LEU A 721 -16.02 12.11 12.02
CA LEU A 721 -15.74 12.14 13.44
C LEU A 721 -15.05 10.83 13.84
N PHE A 722 -13.89 10.94 14.46
CA PHE A 722 -13.16 9.84 15.05
C PHE A 722 -13.09 9.97 16.57
N ILE A 723 -13.32 8.85 17.25
CA ILE A 723 -13.04 8.69 18.67
C ILE A 723 -12.15 7.47 18.78
N VAL A 724 -10.93 7.66 19.27
CA VAL A 724 -9.89 6.63 19.25
C VAL A 724 -9.25 6.51 20.63
N TYR A 725 -9.15 5.29 21.11
CA TYR A 725 -8.30 4.95 22.25
C TYR A 725 -7.18 4.06 21.75
N THR A 726 -5.94 4.42 22.04
CA THR A 726 -4.75 3.65 21.67
C THR A 726 -3.91 3.38 22.91
N ARG A 727 -3.52 2.11 23.10
CA ARG A 727 -2.55 1.67 24.10
C ARG A 727 -1.44 0.91 23.40
N GLY A 728 -0.19 1.25 23.72
CA GLY A 728 0.98 0.60 23.14
C GLY A 728 2.12 0.47 24.14
N SER A 729 2.89 -0.58 23.99
CA SER A 729 4.08 -0.84 24.81
C SER A 729 5.22 -1.39 23.95
N ASP A 730 6.43 -1.23 24.46
CA ASP A 730 7.66 -1.86 23.98
C ASP A 730 8.50 -2.14 25.23
N VAL A 731 8.48 -3.37 25.70
CA VAL A 731 9.05 -3.75 26.99
C VAL A 731 10.19 -4.74 26.75
N ASP A 732 11.36 -4.40 27.27
CA ASP A 732 12.47 -5.32 27.42
C ASP A 732 12.25 -6.08 28.74
N SER A 733 11.89 -7.36 28.65
CA SER A 733 11.56 -8.20 29.81
C SER A 733 12.73 -9.11 30.17
N MET A 734 12.64 -9.80 31.34
CA MET A 734 13.68 -10.73 31.75
C MET A 734 13.62 -12.01 30.93
N PRO A 735 14.77 -12.62 30.56
CA PRO A 735 14.82 -13.84 29.73
C PRO A 735 14.05 -15.04 30.31
N ASP A 736 13.92 -15.12 31.65
CA ASP A 736 13.27 -16.23 32.35
C ASP A 736 11.73 -16.19 32.32
N GLU A 737 11.12 -15.09 31.89
CA GLU A 737 9.66 -14.92 31.84
C GLU A 737 9.00 -15.82 30.80
N ASP A 738 7.83 -16.34 31.10
CA ASP A 738 7.01 -17.04 30.09
C ASP A 738 6.25 -16.08 29.19
N PHE A 739 5.67 -16.57 28.09
CA PHE A 739 4.94 -15.73 27.14
C PHE A 739 3.68 -15.07 27.73
N GLY A 740 3.09 -15.65 28.77
CA GLY A 740 1.95 -15.06 29.47
C GLY A 740 2.37 -13.86 30.31
N GLU A 741 3.52 -13.98 31.00
CA GLU A 741 4.15 -12.89 31.77
C GLU A 741 4.56 -11.76 30.82
N LEU A 742 5.26 -12.07 29.72
CA LEU A 742 5.62 -11.08 28.67
C LEU A 742 4.42 -10.29 28.16
N LEU A 743 3.29 -10.94 27.89
CA LEU A 743 2.07 -10.27 27.43
C LEU A 743 1.46 -9.42 28.57
N SER A 744 1.46 -9.92 29.81
CA SER A 744 0.93 -9.20 30.97
C SER A 744 1.72 -7.91 31.23
N ASP A 745 3.04 -7.99 31.19
CA ASP A 745 3.92 -6.84 31.42
C ASP A 745 3.81 -5.81 30.32
N ALA A 746 3.81 -6.24 29.05
CA ALA A 746 3.54 -5.35 27.94
C ALA A 746 2.17 -4.66 28.04
N TRP A 747 1.16 -5.34 28.58
CA TRP A 747 -0.14 -4.72 28.81
C TRP A 747 -0.11 -3.73 29.97
N THR A 748 0.66 -4.00 31.02
CA THR A 748 0.72 -3.18 32.23
C THR A 748 1.58 -1.94 32.05
N ASP A 749 2.74 -2.09 31.42
CA ASP A 749 3.74 -1.03 31.25
C ASP A 749 3.61 -0.31 29.91
N ALA A 750 2.48 0.38 29.74
CA ALA A 750 2.21 1.12 28.51
C ALA A 750 3.12 2.34 28.35
N LEU A 751 3.79 2.46 27.21
CA LEU A 751 4.47 3.67 26.76
C LEU A 751 3.48 4.72 26.24
N ILE A 752 2.42 4.24 25.57
CA ILE A 752 1.37 5.07 24.97
C ILE A 752 0.03 4.66 25.57
N ASP A 753 -0.72 5.61 26.12
CA ASP A 753 -2.08 5.42 26.63
C ASP A 753 -2.89 6.70 26.34
N ILE A 754 -3.41 6.79 25.11
CA ILE A 754 -3.94 8.03 24.54
C ILE A 754 -5.38 7.88 24.12
N PHE A 755 -6.21 8.84 24.48
CA PHE A 755 -7.57 9.00 23.99
C PHE A 755 -7.64 10.23 23.08
N VAL A 756 -8.12 10.05 21.82
CA VAL A 756 -8.17 11.11 20.80
C VAL A 756 -9.60 11.28 20.31
N ILE A 757 -10.04 12.54 20.22
CA ILE A 757 -11.24 12.93 19.47
C ILE A 757 -10.79 13.82 18.33
N LYS A 758 -11.19 13.48 17.09
CA LYS A 758 -10.84 14.25 15.89
C LYS A 758 -12.08 14.44 15.02
N LEU A 759 -12.33 15.68 14.66
CA LEU A 759 -13.33 16.05 13.67
C LEU A 759 -12.65 16.66 12.45
N ARG A 760 -12.94 16.13 11.28
CA ARG A 760 -12.59 16.70 9.98
C ARG A 760 -13.88 16.94 9.20
N TYR A 761 -14.07 18.11 8.63
CA TYR A 761 -15.32 18.44 7.93
C TYR A 761 -15.04 19.06 6.57
N ARG A 762 -15.76 18.62 5.53
CA ARG A 762 -15.66 19.14 4.18
C ARG A 762 -16.59 20.32 3.98
N LEU A 763 -16.05 21.49 3.57
CA LEU A 763 -16.76 22.70 3.22
C LEU A 763 -16.51 23.05 1.76
N GLY A 764 -17.59 23.37 1.00
CA GLY A 764 -17.50 23.69 -0.42
C GLY A 764 -17.50 22.44 -1.32
N GLY A 765 -17.35 22.64 -2.66
CA GLY A 765 -17.31 21.59 -3.68
C GLY A 765 -18.38 21.71 -4.75
#